data_1ad2f4324c8f77117a81eb6a359587f7
#
_entry.id   1ad2f4324c8f77117a81eb6a359587f7
#
_cell.length_a   1.000
_cell.length_b   1.000
_cell.length_c   1.000
_cell.angle_alpha   90.00
_cell.angle_beta   90.00
_cell.angle_gamma   90.00
#
_symmetry.space_group_name_H-M   'P 1'
#
loop_
_entity.id
_entity.type
_entity.pdbx_description
1 polymer ?
#
loop_
_entity_poly.entity_id
_entity_poly.type
_entity_poly.pdbx_seq_one_letter_code
_entity_poly.pdbx_strand_id
1 'polypeptide(L)'
;MARDVALDHIRNIGIMAHIDAGKTTTTERILYLGGNIHKIGETHDGESQMDWMDQEKERGITITSAATTVHWKGYRLNIIDTPGHVDFTIEVSRSLRVLDGAVALIDAQAGVETQTEQVWRQANEWKVPRMICANKMTKMGADFEYSLKSIHERLSEKAQPIMYPIGAEDHYTGYIDLVTMKAYNYDGTEKQEVFETEIPSDLAGRAEELRNALIEAVADFDEDLMMKYLEGEEISANQLKAAIRKATLAVEFFPILCADALDNKGTTPLLDAVLDYLPAPTDIAHVKGVDMNDKEVERKTDDNEPFAALAFKVMNDPFVGNLTFFRVYSGKLTSGSYVYNSSKGTKERIGRILQMHANQRKEISEVYAGEIAAAVGLKDTMTGDTLCDEKSPVILEKMTFPEPVIELAIEPKSKADQEKMALALQKLAKEDPSFRASTDHETGQTIIAGMGELHLDVLVDRMRREFDVECNTGKPQVAYRETLTQTGECEGKYIKQSGGRGQYGHVWVKFEPNKDKGYEFVDEIVGGVVPREYISVVDKGLQEALAGGVLAGYPMIDVKCTLFDGSYHDVDSNEMAFKIAASMALKEAKNKCKPVILEPIMKVDVVVPEEFMGTVMGDLTSRRGRPLGNESRGRDLQISAMVPLAEMFGYMTVLRSNTQGRGTYVMVFDHYEEAPKSISDEIIKKNSVA
;
A
#
# COMPACT_ATOMS: atom_id res chain seq x y z
N MET A 1 32.64 5.37 -11.72
CA MET A 1 32.45 6.70 -12.38
C MET A 1 31.84 7.64 -11.34
N ALA A 2 31.96 8.94 -11.52
CA ALA A 2 31.25 9.87 -10.63
C ALA A 2 29.73 9.78 -10.90
N ARG A 3 28.94 10.09 -9.90
CA ARG A 3 27.50 10.26 -9.97
C ARG A 3 27.09 11.21 -11.11
N ASP A 4 26.08 10.89 -11.90
CA ASP A 4 25.59 11.74 -12.99
C ASP A 4 24.85 12.99 -12.49
N VAL A 5 24.15 12.86 -11.34
CA VAL A 5 23.34 13.90 -10.72
C VAL A 5 23.65 13.96 -9.24
N ALA A 6 23.81 15.15 -8.67
CA ALA A 6 24.05 15.33 -7.24
C ALA A 6 22.90 14.77 -6.40
N LEU A 7 23.19 14.31 -5.18
CA LEU A 7 22.22 13.61 -4.33
C LEU A 7 21.04 14.51 -3.93
N ASP A 8 21.27 15.79 -3.69
CA ASP A 8 20.28 16.83 -3.41
C ASP A 8 19.40 17.18 -4.61
N HIS A 9 19.83 16.82 -5.82
CA HIS A 9 19.09 16.98 -7.07
C HIS A 9 18.29 15.72 -7.47
N ILE A 10 18.08 14.79 -6.55
CA ILE A 10 17.23 13.63 -6.77
C ILE A 10 15.88 13.88 -6.08
N ARG A 11 14.80 13.42 -6.70
CA ARG A 11 13.45 13.34 -6.11
C ARG A 11 12.88 11.95 -6.38
N ASN A 12 12.56 11.22 -5.32
CA ASN A 12 11.86 9.93 -5.41
C ASN A 12 10.41 10.16 -5.01
N ILE A 13 9.53 10.27 -5.98
CA ILE A 13 8.14 10.67 -5.76
C ILE A 13 7.16 9.59 -6.21
N GLY A 14 6.03 9.50 -5.51
CA GLY A 14 4.89 8.70 -5.90
C GLY A 14 3.73 9.58 -6.35
N ILE A 15 2.98 9.10 -7.34
CA ILE A 15 1.70 9.70 -7.69
C ILE A 15 0.61 8.79 -7.14
N MET A 16 -0.16 9.31 -6.18
CA MET A 16 -1.25 8.61 -5.53
C MET A 16 -2.57 9.29 -5.85
N ALA A 17 -3.59 8.51 -6.13
CA ALA A 17 -4.89 9.03 -6.55
C ALA A 17 -5.98 7.98 -6.39
N HIS A 18 -7.22 8.45 -6.31
CA HIS A 18 -8.39 7.61 -6.56
C HIS A 18 -8.43 7.11 -8.02
N ILE A 19 -9.20 6.05 -8.29
CA ILE A 19 -9.50 5.58 -9.65
C ILE A 19 -10.03 6.76 -10.47
N ASP A 20 -9.59 6.87 -11.70
CA ASP A 20 -9.99 7.93 -12.65
C ASP A 20 -9.65 9.38 -12.24
N ALA A 21 -8.90 9.66 -11.17
CA ALA A 21 -8.46 11.02 -10.86
C ALA A 21 -7.38 11.57 -11.83
N GLY A 22 -6.98 10.80 -12.83
CA GLY A 22 -6.04 11.21 -13.88
C GLY A 22 -4.58 10.91 -13.55
N LYS A 23 -4.30 9.92 -12.73
CA LYS A 23 -2.95 9.52 -12.32
C LYS A 23 -2.06 9.18 -13.51
N THR A 24 -2.44 8.20 -14.33
CA THR A 24 -1.65 7.76 -15.50
C THR A 24 -1.49 8.89 -16.51
N THR A 25 -2.54 9.68 -16.76
CA THR A 25 -2.48 10.87 -17.64
C THR A 25 -1.45 11.87 -17.12
N THR A 26 -1.42 12.14 -15.81
CA THR A 26 -0.43 13.05 -15.21
C THR A 26 0.99 12.50 -15.36
N THR A 27 1.20 11.22 -15.14
CA THR A 27 2.52 10.57 -15.31
C THR A 27 2.98 10.64 -16.78
N GLU A 28 2.09 10.35 -17.73
CA GLU A 28 2.39 10.46 -19.18
C GLU A 28 2.75 11.90 -19.58
N ARG A 29 2.05 12.91 -19.03
CA ARG A 29 2.40 14.33 -19.26
C ARG A 29 3.78 14.68 -18.71
N ILE A 30 4.11 14.20 -17.52
CA ILE A 30 5.44 14.39 -16.93
C ILE A 30 6.52 13.75 -17.81
N LEU A 31 6.30 12.54 -18.33
CA LEU A 31 7.19 11.86 -19.26
C LEU A 31 7.38 12.65 -20.58
N TYR A 32 6.31 13.22 -21.09
CA TYR A 32 6.34 14.05 -22.31
C TYR A 32 7.14 15.33 -22.09
N LEU A 33 6.87 16.07 -21.01
CA LEU A 33 7.60 17.30 -20.67
C LEU A 33 9.09 17.04 -20.39
N GLY A 34 9.42 15.89 -19.80
CA GLY A 34 10.80 15.45 -19.58
C GLY A 34 11.52 14.93 -20.83
N GLY A 35 10.84 14.87 -21.98
CA GLY A 35 11.41 14.40 -23.25
C GLY A 35 11.62 12.90 -23.35
N ASN A 36 11.03 12.11 -22.45
CA ASN A 36 11.16 10.65 -22.44
C ASN A 36 10.27 10.00 -23.50
N ILE A 37 9.17 10.65 -23.88
CA ILE A 37 8.23 10.20 -24.90
C ILE A 37 7.97 11.33 -25.90
N HIS A 38 7.72 10.98 -27.15
CA HIS A 38 7.49 11.95 -28.24
C HIS A 38 6.01 12.19 -28.53
N LYS A 39 5.14 11.27 -28.11
CA LYS A 39 3.69 11.34 -28.24
C LYS A 39 3.08 10.87 -26.93
N ILE A 40 2.06 11.56 -26.50
CA ILE A 40 1.31 11.19 -25.28
C ILE A 40 0.38 10.04 -25.64
N GLY A 41 0.45 8.96 -24.86
CA GLY A 41 -0.50 7.86 -24.95
C GLY A 41 -1.74 8.18 -24.10
N GLU A 42 -2.93 8.09 -24.68
CA GLU A 42 -4.17 8.20 -23.91
C GLU A 42 -4.50 6.84 -23.29
N THR A 43 -4.84 6.86 -21.99
CA THR A 43 -5.19 5.64 -21.23
C THR A 43 -6.42 4.94 -21.81
N HIS A 44 -7.39 5.70 -22.30
CA HIS A 44 -8.61 5.15 -22.91
C HIS A 44 -8.36 4.42 -24.24
N ASP A 45 -7.29 4.78 -24.96
CA ASP A 45 -6.91 4.13 -26.22
C ASP A 45 -5.90 2.99 -26.04
N GLY A 46 -5.51 2.70 -24.78
CA GLY A 46 -4.52 1.64 -24.46
C GLY A 46 -3.10 1.94 -24.93
N GLU A 47 -2.79 3.21 -25.23
CA GLU A 47 -1.48 3.67 -25.72
C GLU A 47 -0.51 4.10 -24.59
N SER A 48 -0.93 4.03 -23.30
CA SER A 48 -0.08 4.42 -22.16
C SER A 48 1.22 3.63 -22.11
N GLN A 49 2.33 4.33 -21.88
CA GLN A 49 3.66 3.74 -21.73
C GLN A 49 3.88 3.15 -20.33
N MET A 50 3.14 3.64 -19.33
CA MET A 50 3.25 3.20 -17.94
C MET A 50 2.44 1.94 -17.69
N ASP A 51 1.28 1.79 -18.32
CA ASP A 51 0.45 0.59 -18.26
C ASP A 51 0.97 -0.44 -19.27
N TRP A 52 1.92 -1.27 -18.85
CA TRP A 52 2.62 -2.19 -19.75
C TRP A 52 1.92 -3.54 -19.91
N MET A 53 1.05 -3.94 -18.96
CA MET A 53 0.28 -5.17 -19.02
C MET A 53 -0.92 -5.01 -19.96
N ASP A 54 -1.20 -6.05 -20.76
CA ASP A 54 -2.40 -6.04 -21.62
C ASP A 54 -3.69 -5.87 -20.79
N GLN A 55 -3.74 -6.42 -19.59
CA GLN A 55 -4.86 -6.30 -18.68
C GLN A 55 -5.07 -4.86 -18.16
N GLU A 56 -3.99 -4.10 -17.93
CA GLU A 56 -4.07 -2.69 -17.56
C GLU A 56 -4.69 -1.88 -18.70
N LYS A 57 -4.24 -2.14 -19.92
CA LYS A 57 -4.77 -1.49 -21.13
C LYS A 57 -6.22 -1.86 -21.43
N GLU A 58 -6.56 -3.14 -21.33
CA GLU A 58 -7.93 -3.62 -21.56
C GLU A 58 -8.93 -3.11 -20.53
N ARG A 59 -8.51 -2.97 -19.27
CA ARG A 59 -9.37 -2.53 -18.16
C ARG A 59 -9.32 -1.04 -17.88
N GLY A 60 -8.33 -0.31 -18.44
CA GLY A 60 -8.11 1.10 -18.20
C GLY A 60 -7.68 1.43 -16.75
N ILE A 61 -7.07 0.48 -16.04
CA ILE A 61 -6.62 0.66 -14.66
C ILE A 61 -5.17 0.20 -14.50
N THR A 62 -4.39 0.92 -13.70
CA THR A 62 -3.06 0.48 -13.28
C THR A 62 -3.21 -0.64 -12.24
N ILE A 63 -2.60 -1.79 -12.50
CA ILE A 63 -2.63 -2.98 -11.62
C ILE A 63 -1.32 -3.06 -10.81
N THR A 64 -0.19 -2.86 -11.49
CA THR A 64 1.13 -2.95 -10.85
C THR A 64 1.82 -1.59 -10.84
N SER A 65 2.53 -1.28 -9.76
CA SER A 65 3.34 -0.07 -9.72
C SER A 65 4.44 -0.09 -10.80
N ALA A 66 4.59 1.00 -11.53
CA ALA A 66 5.65 1.19 -12.50
C ALA A 66 6.61 2.28 -12.03
N ALA A 67 7.92 2.05 -12.20
CA ALA A 67 8.95 3.03 -11.85
C ALA A 67 9.58 3.58 -13.12
N THR A 68 9.69 4.90 -13.21
CA THR A 68 10.32 5.58 -14.32
C THR A 68 11.20 6.73 -13.84
N THR A 69 12.15 7.14 -14.69
CA THR A 69 13.06 8.24 -14.39
C THR A 69 12.87 9.36 -15.42
N VAL A 70 12.72 10.58 -14.93
CA VAL A 70 12.56 11.81 -15.74
C VAL A 70 13.62 12.82 -15.32
N HIS A 71 14.09 13.63 -16.28
CA HIS A 71 15.00 14.75 -16.00
C HIS A 71 14.26 16.08 -16.21
N TRP A 72 14.30 16.94 -15.18
CA TRP A 72 13.67 18.25 -15.21
C TRP A 72 14.58 19.32 -14.60
N LYS A 73 14.90 20.38 -15.33
CA LYS A 73 15.73 21.50 -14.86
C LYS A 73 17.04 21.10 -14.15
N GLY A 74 17.69 20.01 -14.60
CA GLY A 74 18.93 19.50 -13.99
C GLY A 74 18.73 18.55 -12.79
N TYR A 75 17.48 18.28 -12.41
CA TYR A 75 17.13 17.29 -11.40
C TYR A 75 16.77 15.95 -12.04
N ARG A 76 16.94 14.87 -11.29
CA ARG A 76 16.45 13.55 -11.62
C ARG A 76 15.23 13.24 -10.75
N LEU A 77 14.09 13.00 -11.37
CA LEU A 77 12.87 12.57 -10.73
C LEU A 77 12.67 11.07 -11.00
N ASN A 78 12.69 10.27 -9.98
CA ASN A 78 12.25 8.87 -10.04
C ASN A 78 10.79 8.85 -9.61
N ILE A 79 9.91 8.48 -10.53
CA ILE A 79 8.47 8.49 -10.33
C ILE A 79 8.00 7.05 -10.20
N ILE A 80 7.29 6.74 -9.14
CA ILE A 80 6.60 5.47 -8.95
C ILE A 80 5.11 5.74 -9.15
N ASP A 81 4.56 5.21 -10.23
CA ASP A 81 3.13 5.20 -10.48
C ASP A 81 2.49 4.08 -9.68
N THR A 82 1.53 4.41 -8.82
CA THR A 82 0.89 3.44 -7.91
C THR A 82 -0.51 3.07 -8.41
N PRO A 83 -0.98 1.82 -8.23
CA PRO A 83 -2.36 1.47 -8.55
C PRO A 83 -3.37 2.35 -7.80
N GLY A 84 -4.48 2.67 -8.48
CA GLY A 84 -5.59 3.40 -7.86
C GLY A 84 -6.67 2.49 -7.28
N HIS A 85 -6.64 1.17 -7.53
CA HIS A 85 -7.69 0.25 -7.10
C HIS A 85 -7.40 -0.36 -5.72
N VAL A 86 -8.44 -0.49 -4.90
CA VAL A 86 -8.32 -0.99 -3.51
C VAL A 86 -7.78 -2.41 -3.39
N ASP A 87 -8.08 -3.27 -4.36
CA ASP A 87 -7.57 -4.65 -4.38
C ASP A 87 -6.04 -4.71 -4.51
N PHE A 88 -5.42 -3.60 -4.96
CA PHE A 88 -3.97 -3.45 -5.13
C PHE A 88 -3.34 -2.49 -4.11
N THR A 89 -4.00 -2.25 -2.98
CA THR A 89 -3.53 -1.35 -1.91
C THR A 89 -2.12 -1.71 -1.41
N ILE A 90 -1.74 -2.98 -1.50
CA ILE A 90 -0.39 -3.43 -1.13
C ILE A 90 0.69 -2.83 -2.04
N GLU A 91 0.42 -2.66 -3.34
CA GLU A 91 1.34 -2.00 -4.27
C GLU A 91 1.56 -0.55 -3.87
N VAL A 92 0.49 0.13 -3.39
CA VAL A 92 0.58 1.49 -2.86
C VAL A 92 1.44 1.54 -1.60
N SER A 93 1.17 0.66 -0.63
CA SER A 93 1.92 0.60 0.63
C SER A 93 3.42 0.32 0.40
N ARG A 94 3.75 -0.62 -0.50
CA ARG A 94 5.14 -0.91 -0.89
C ARG A 94 5.84 0.30 -1.49
N SER A 95 5.13 1.01 -2.35
CA SER A 95 5.65 2.20 -3.01
C SER A 95 5.89 3.33 -2.01
N LEU A 96 4.91 3.62 -1.14
CA LEU A 96 5.02 4.66 -0.11
C LEU A 96 6.24 4.47 0.81
N ARG A 97 6.62 3.21 1.10
CA ARG A 97 7.77 2.92 1.95
C ARG A 97 9.11 3.35 1.34
N VAL A 98 9.20 3.41 0.02
CA VAL A 98 10.45 3.73 -0.70
C VAL A 98 10.46 5.12 -1.31
N LEU A 99 9.37 5.88 -1.17
CA LEU A 99 9.28 7.25 -1.64
C LEU A 99 9.84 8.24 -0.62
N ASP A 100 10.36 9.35 -1.13
CA ASP A 100 10.74 10.50 -0.31
C ASP A 100 9.58 11.47 -0.19
N GLY A 101 8.78 11.60 -1.23
CA GLY A 101 7.61 12.46 -1.26
C GLY A 101 6.51 11.92 -2.18
N ALA A 102 5.33 12.51 -2.12
CA ALA A 102 4.21 12.11 -2.95
C ALA A 102 3.39 13.29 -3.48
N VAL A 103 2.70 13.05 -4.59
CA VAL A 103 1.69 13.95 -5.14
C VAL A 103 0.34 13.23 -5.07
N ALA A 104 -0.60 13.78 -4.31
CA ALA A 104 -1.97 13.30 -4.22
C ALA A 104 -2.84 14.02 -5.26
N LEU A 105 -3.36 13.30 -6.23
CA LEU A 105 -4.28 13.86 -7.23
C LEU A 105 -5.73 13.68 -6.74
N ILE A 106 -6.51 14.73 -6.90
CA ILE A 106 -7.94 14.78 -6.60
C ILE A 106 -8.66 15.22 -7.87
N ASP A 107 -9.77 14.56 -8.22
CA ASP A 107 -10.66 15.05 -9.28
C ASP A 107 -11.39 16.30 -8.78
N ALA A 108 -11.20 17.44 -9.44
CA ALA A 108 -11.76 18.73 -9.02
C ALA A 108 -13.31 18.76 -8.99
N GLN A 109 -13.96 17.82 -9.68
CA GLN A 109 -15.41 17.65 -9.63
C GLN A 109 -15.85 16.81 -8.40
N ALA A 110 -15.10 15.73 -8.10
CA ALA A 110 -15.50 14.78 -7.06
C ALA A 110 -14.99 15.15 -5.65
N GLY A 111 -13.92 15.95 -5.57
CA GLY A 111 -13.24 16.24 -4.31
C GLY A 111 -12.51 15.01 -3.76
N VAL A 112 -12.36 14.95 -2.45
CA VAL A 112 -11.69 13.82 -1.77
C VAL A 112 -12.59 12.60 -1.75
N GLU A 113 -12.07 11.47 -2.20
CA GLU A 113 -12.77 10.19 -2.26
C GLU A 113 -12.16 9.19 -1.26
N THR A 114 -12.90 8.12 -0.95
CA THR A 114 -12.51 7.16 0.11
C THR A 114 -11.15 6.51 -0.12
N GLN A 115 -10.79 6.20 -1.36
CA GLN A 115 -9.46 5.67 -1.66
C GLN A 115 -8.36 6.71 -1.40
N THR A 116 -8.64 7.99 -1.68
CA THR A 116 -7.72 9.09 -1.36
C THR A 116 -7.48 9.14 0.15
N GLU A 117 -8.53 9.03 0.98
CA GLU A 117 -8.38 8.98 2.44
C GLU A 117 -7.54 7.79 2.91
N GLN A 118 -7.76 6.61 2.31
CA GLN A 118 -7.02 5.41 2.67
C GLN A 118 -5.53 5.55 2.37
N VAL A 119 -5.19 5.99 1.15
CA VAL A 119 -3.79 6.19 0.75
C VAL A 119 -3.17 7.34 1.56
N TRP A 120 -3.94 8.38 1.88
CA TRP A 120 -3.52 9.48 2.74
C TRP A 120 -3.17 8.99 4.15
N ARG A 121 -3.97 8.10 4.72
CA ARG A 121 -3.73 7.48 6.03
C ARG A 121 -2.45 6.65 6.03
N GLN A 122 -2.24 5.82 4.99
CA GLN A 122 -1.00 5.07 4.81
C GLN A 122 0.23 6.00 4.68
N ALA A 123 0.10 7.10 3.94
CA ALA A 123 1.16 8.09 3.83
C ALA A 123 1.46 8.82 5.17
N ASN A 124 0.45 8.95 6.07
CA ASN A 124 0.66 9.44 7.44
C ASN A 124 1.46 8.45 8.29
N GLU A 125 1.16 7.15 8.20
CA GLU A 125 1.88 6.09 8.92
C GLU A 125 3.38 6.10 8.58
N TRP A 126 3.70 6.27 7.29
CA TRP A 126 5.08 6.35 6.81
C TRP A 126 5.67 7.75 6.87
N LYS A 127 4.93 8.76 7.36
CA LYS A 127 5.35 10.17 7.45
C LYS A 127 5.89 10.71 6.13
N VAL A 128 5.25 10.36 5.02
CA VAL A 128 5.67 10.79 3.68
C VAL A 128 5.26 12.26 3.45
N PRO A 129 6.20 13.19 3.23
CA PRO A 129 5.94 14.55 2.80
C PRO A 129 5.18 14.55 1.47
N ARG A 130 4.16 15.39 1.33
CA ARG A 130 3.32 15.35 0.13
C ARG A 130 2.64 16.66 -0.18
N MET A 131 2.23 16.79 -1.43
CA MET A 131 1.41 17.88 -1.92
C MET A 131 0.13 17.35 -2.54
N ILE A 132 -0.85 18.20 -2.72
CA ILE A 132 -2.16 17.88 -3.31
C ILE A 132 -2.31 18.63 -4.62
N CYS A 133 -2.85 17.98 -5.64
CA CYS A 133 -3.17 18.62 -6.90
C CYS A 133 -4.62 18.33 -7.29
N ALA A 134 -5.46 19.38 -7.32
CA ALA A 134 -6.80 19.32 -7.87
C ALA A 134 -6.68 19.24 -9.40
N ASN A 135 -6.89 18.06 -9.95
CA ASN A 135 -6.75 17.74 -11.37
C ASN A 135 -8.11 17.79 -12.08
N LYS A 136 -8.08 17.81 -13.40
CA LYS A 136 -9.27 17.89 -14.27
C LYS A 136 -10.06 19.20 -14.13
N MET A 137 -9.35 20.31 -13.98
CA MET A 137 -9.94 21.63 -13.86
C MET A 137 -10.76 22.08 -15.07
N THR A 138 -10.58 21.45 -16.26
CA THR A 138 -11.37 21.71 -17.46
C THR A 138 -12.63 20.85 -17.54
N LYS A 139 -12.80 19.86 -16.66
CA LYS A 139 -13.96 18.98 -16.63
C LYS A 139 -15.21 19.73 -16.20
N MET A 140 -16.36 19.44 -16.86
CA MET A 140 -17.65 20.00 -16.46
C MET A 140 -17.98 19.69 -15.00
N GLY A 141 -18.31 20.68 -14.20
CA GLY A 141 -18.56 20.58 -12.76
C GLY A 141 -17.30 20.64 -11.90
N ALA A 142 -16.13 20.95 -12.47
CA ALA A 142 -14.90 21.17 -11.69
C ALA A 142 -15.02 22.42 -10.82
N ASP A 143 -14.74 22.27 -9.52
CA ASP A 143 -14.83 23.33 -8.52
C ASP A 143 -13.66 23.24 -7.55
N PHE A 144 -12.75 24.24 -7.60
CA PHE A 144 -11.59 24.28 -6.74
C PHE A 144 -11.94 24.58 -5.28
N GLU A 145 -12.92 25.43 -5.02
CA GLU A 145 -13.36 25.77 -3.66
C GLU A 145 -14.02 24.55 -2.97
N TYR A 146 -14.82 23.80 -3.71
CA TYR A 146 -15.36 22.53 -3.23
C TYR A 146 -14.24 21.53 -2.92
N SER A 147 -13.24 21.43 -3.80
CA SER A 147 -12.06 20.58 -3.57
C SER A 147 -11.31 21.00 -2.32
N LEU A 148 -11.06 22.30 -2.12
CA LEU A 148 -10.38 22.85 -0.96
C LEU A 148 -11.16 22.53 0.33
N LYS A 149 -12.47 22.75 0.34
CA LYS A 149 -13.34 22.40 1.47
C LYS A 149 -13.26 20.89 1.79
N SER A 150 -13.38 20.04 0.77
CA SER A 150 -13.29 18.57 0.91
C SER A 150 -11.92 18.12 1.46
N ILE A 151 -10.82 18.77 1.05
CA ILE A 151 -9.47 18.51 1.56
C ILE A 151 -9.39 18.84 3.05
N HIS A 152 -9.88 20.01 3.46
CA HIS A 152 -9.86 20.43 4.86
C HIS A 152 -10.68 19.49 5.75
N GLU A 153 -11.88 19.11 5.30
CA GLU A 153 -12.78 18.26 6.10
C GLU A 153 -12.30 16.81 6.21
N ARG A 154 -11.66 16.26 5.15
CA ARG A 154 -11.39 14.81 5.04
C ARG A 154 -9.93 14.41 5.09
N LEU A 155 -9.00 15.31 4.75
CA LEU A 155 -7.57 15.00 4.74
C LEU A 155 -6.80 15.76 5.81
N SER A 156 -6.80 17.09 5.75
CA SER A 156 -6.08 17.93 6.71
C SER A 156 -6.47 19.41 6.60
N GLU A 157 -6.78 20.04 7.74
CA GLU A 157 -6.95 21.48 7.85
C GLU A 157 -5.63 22.26 7.62
N LYS A 158 -4.47 21.59 7.72
CA LYS A 158 -3.13 22.15 7.49
C LYS A 158 -2.77 22.31 6.03
N ALA A 159 -3.62 21.86 5.10
CA ALA A 159 -3.41 22.01 3.68
C ALA A 159 -3.84 23.40 3.21
N GLN A 160 -2.96 24.13 2.48
CA GLN A 160 -3.29 25.45 1.94
C GLN A 160 -2.86 25.56 0.47
N PRO A 161 -3.62 26.29 -0.36
CA PRO A 161 -3.27 26.51 -1.75
C PRO A 161 -2.02 27.37 -1.87
N ILE A 162 -1.09 26.95 -2.71
CA ILE A 162 0.03 27.75 -3.20
C ILE A 162 -0.25 28.27 -4.61
N MET A 163 -1.32 27.80 -5.23
CA MET A 163 -1.75 28.12 -6.57
C MET A 163 -3.28 28.17 -6.62
N TYR A 164 -3.85 29.21 -7.19
CA TYR A 164 -5.29 29.40 -7.31
C TYR A 164 -5.70 29.51 -8.78
N PRO A 165 -6.74 28.77 -9.25
CA PRO A 165 -7.11 28.75 -10.67
C PRO A 165 -7.75 30.06 -11.13
N ILE A 166 -7.50 30.43 -12.40
CA ILE A 166 -8.21 31.48 -13.10
C ILE A 166 -9.26 30.82 -13.98
N GLY A 167 -10.52 30.84 -13.51
CA GLY A 167 -11.63 30.15 -14.14
C GLY A 167 -11.69 28.65 -13.78
N ALA A 168 -12.70 27.99 -14.31
CA ALA A 168 -12.94 26.56 -14.20
C ALA A 168 -13.63 26.06 -15.48
N GLU A 169 -13.68 24.75 -15.67
CA GLU A 169 -14.25 24.11 -16.87
C GLU A 169 -13.62 24.68 -18.16
N ASP A 170 -14.42 24.99 -19.19
CA ASP A 170 -13.95 25.58 -20.46
C ASP A 170 -13.27 26.94 -20.28
N HIS A 171 -13.47 27.59 -19.13
CA HIS A 171 -12.90 28.88 -18.79
C HIS A 171 -11.63 28.79 -17.93
N TYR A 172 -11.09 27.61 -17.69
CA TYR A 172 -9.82 27.44 -16.99
C TYR A 172 -8.67 27.89 -17.90
N THR A 173 -8.24 29.15 -17.74
CA THR A 173 -7.27 29.82 -18.63
C THR A 173 -5.90 30.02 -18.02
N GLY A 174 -5.77 29.92 -16.69
CA GLY A 174 -4.53 30.22 -16.01
C GLY A 174 -4.58 29.97 -14.51
N TYR A 175 -3.60 30.52 -13.81
CA TYR A 175 -3.53 30.43 -12.36
C TYR A 175 -2.86 31.66 -11.75
N ILE A 176 -3.12 31.86 -10.46
CA ILE A 176 -2.42 32.83 -9.60
C ILE A 176 -1.46 32.06 -8.72
N ASP A 177 -0.17 32.40 -8.78
CA ASP A 177 0.85 31.92 -7.85
C ASP A 177 0.75 32.74 -6.57
N LEU A 178 0.26 32.14 -5.49
CA LEU A 178 0.05 32.78 -4.19
C LEU A 178 1.36 33.04 -3.45
N VAL A 179 2.46 32.41 -3.84
CA VAL A 179 3.79 32.63 -3.25
C VAL A 179 4.41 33.91 -3.80
N THR A 180 4.26 34.18 -5.09
CA THR A 180 4.82 35.38 -5.75
C THR A 180 3.79 36.47 -5.97
N MET A 181 2.50 36.20 -5.79
CA MET A 181 1.37 37.07 -6.12
C MET A 181 1.42 37.55 -7.57
N LYS A 182 1.59 36.62 -8.48
CA LYS A 182 1.58 36.83 -9.92
C LYS A 182 0.57 35.92 -10.58
N ALA A 183 -0.07 36.42 -11.62
CA ALA A 183 -0.98 35.61 -12.44
C ALA A 183 -0.29 35.16 -13.73
N TYR A 184 -0.65 33.97 -14.18
CA TYR A 184 -0.14 33.35 -15.38
C TYR A 184 -1.29 32.77 -16.19
N ASN A 185 -1.28 33.03 -17.50
CA ASN A 185 -2.21 32.38 -18.42
C ASN A 185 -1.46 31.40 -19.34
N TYR A 186 -2.17 30.36 -19.76
CA TYR A 186 -1.68 29.36 -20.72
C TYR A 186 -1.79 29.93 -22.15
N ASP A 187 -0.81 29.62 -22.99
CA ASP A 187 -0.74 30.15 -24.38
C ASP A 187 -1.62 29.37 -25.37
N GLY A 188 -2.26 28.29 -24.94
CA GLY A 188 -3.10 27.44 -25.80
C GLY A 188 -2.32 26.53 -26.75
N THR A 189 -1.00 26.49 -26.66
CA THR A 189 -0.18 25.54 -27.44
C THR A 189 -0.22 24.14 -26.80
N GLU A 190 0.27 23.12 -27.50
CA GLU A 190 0.33 21.75 -26.96
C GLU A 190 1.18 21.65 -25.67
N LYS A 191 2.20 22.50 -25.53
CA LYS A 191 3.04 22.56 -24.33
C LYS A 191 2.47 23.41 -23.21
N GLN A 192 1.45 24.22 -23.49
CA GLN A 192 0.82 25.14 -22.55
C GLN A 192 1.87 26.02 -21.83
N GLU A 193 2.73 26.69 -22.59
CA GLU A 193 3.66 27.65 -22.03
C GLU A 193 2.89 28.78 -21.35
N VAL A 194 3.42 29.26 -20.22
CA VAL A 194 2.74 30.29 -19.43
C VAL A 194 3.34 31.67 -19.67
N PHE A 195 2.50 32.69 -19.67
CA PHE A 195 2.93 34.09 -19.71
C PHE A 195 2.30 34.87 -18.55
N GLU A 196 3.08 35.77 -17.97
CA GLU A 196 2.68 36.60 -16.84
C GLU A 196 1.57 37.60 -17.26
N THR A 197 0.54 37.71 -16.43
CA THR A 197 -0.58 38.63 -16.60
C THR A 197 -0.90 39.35 -15.28
N GLU A 198 -1.77 40.35 -15.31
CA GLU A 198 -2.29 40.96 -14.10
C GLU A 198 -3.31 40.03 -13.41
N ILE A 199 -3.35 40.05 -12.07
CA ILE A 199 -4.35 39.29 -11.32
C ILE A 199 -5.72 39.90 -11.64
N PRO A 200 -6.71 39.08 -12.06
CA PRO A 200 -8.06 39.55 -12.30
C PRO A 200 -8.63 40.25 -11.05
N SER A 201 -9.24 41.41 -11.25
CA SER A 201 -9.71 42.27 -10.14
C SER A 201 -10.76 41.61 -9.24
N ASP A 202 -11.54 40.70 -9.80
CA ASP A 202 -12.54 39.90 -9.08
C ASP A 202 -11.91 38.78 -8.22
N LEU A 203 -10.70 38.33 -8.56
CA LEU A 203 -9.97 37.30 -7.82
C LEU A 203 -8.92 37.86 -6.84
N ALA A 204 -8.56 39.15 -6.97
CA ALA A 204 -7.50 39.77 -6.18
C ALA A 204 -7.74 39.64 -4.66
N GLY A 205 -8.96 39.92 -4.20
CA GLY A 205 -9.32 39.81 -2.78
C GLY A 205 -9.22 38.36 -2.25
N ARG A 206 -9.65 37.39 -3.04
CA ARG A 206 -9.55 35.97 -2.67
C ARG A 206 -8.11 35.49 -2.65
N ALA A 207 -7.30 35.92 -3.62
CA ALA A 207 -5.88 35.59 -3.67
C ALA A 207 -5.12 36.14 -2.46
N GLU A 208 -5.44 37.37 -2.04
CA GLU A 208 -4.84 37.99 -0.85
C GLU A 208 -5.22 37.27 0.45
N GLU A 209 -6.51 36.91 0.59
CA GLU A 209 -7.01 36.09 1.71
C GLU A 209 -6.26 34.74 1.81
N LEU A 210 -6.17 34.02 0.70
CA LEU A 210 -5.50 32.72 0.64
C LEU A 210 -3.99 32.84 0.89
N ARG A 211 -3.34 33.91 0.39
CA ARG A 211 -1.93 34.17 0.69
C ARG A 211 -1.72 34.40 2.19
N ASN A 212 -2.58 35.16 2.83
CA ASN A 212 -2.47 35.40 4.27
C ASN A 212 -2.65 34.11 5.06
N ALA A 213 -3.63 33.28 4.70
CA ALA A 213 -3.82 31.95 5.29
C ALA A 213 -2.61 31.03 5.07
N LEU A 214 -1.99 31.08 3.88
CA LEU A 214 -0.78 30.35 3.55
C LEU A 214 0.40 30.78 4.44
N ILE A 215 0.62 32.09 4.61
CA ILE A 215 1.69 32.63 5.45
C ILE A 215 1.47 32.22 6.91
N GLU A 216 0.25 32.38 7.44
CA GLU A 216 -0.11 31.98 8.80
C GLU A 216 0.15 30.49 9.04
N ALA A 217 -0.22 29.62 8.09
CA ALA A 217 -0.04 28.17 8.20
C ALA A 217 1.43 27.73 8.27
N VAL A 218 2.38 28.52 7.75
CA VAL A 218 3.81 28.16 7.73
C VAL A 218 4.69 29.04 8.62
N ALA A 219 4.12 30.07 9.25
CA ALA A 219 4.87 31.02 10.06
C ALA A 219 5.60 30.37 11.24
N ASP A 220 5.00 29.36 11.88
CA ASP A 220 5.59 28.64 13.02
C ASP A 220 6.90 27.90 12.68
N PHE A 221 7.20 27.72 11.40
CA PHE A 221 8.40 27.00 10.94
C PHE A 221 9.60 27.91 10.65
N ASP A 222 9.41 29.24 10.75
CA ASP A 222 10.47 30.21 10.50
C ASP A 222 10.26 31.48 11.39
N GLU A 223 11.13 31.64 12.40
CA GLU A 223 11.03 32.73 13.38
C GLU A 223 11.09 34.12 12.74
N ASP A 224 11.93 34.32 11.71
CA ASP A 224 12.04 35.59 11.00
C ASP A 224 10.77 35.90 10.19
N LEU A 225 10.17 34.88 9.58
CA LEU A 225 8.90 35.00 8.85
C LEU A 225 7.75 35.30 9.81
N MET A 226 7.70 34.63 10.96
CA MET A 226 6.71 34.90 12.02
C MET A 226 6.79 36.35 12.52
N MET A 227 8.00 36.85 12.80
CA MET A 227 8.17 38.22 13.26
C MET A 227 7.70 39.23 12.21
N LYS A 228 8.09 39.07 10.95
CA LYS A 228 7.66 39.93 9.86
C LYS A 228 6.14 39.92 9.66
N TYR A 229 5.53 38.76 9.78
CA TYR A 229 4.08 38.63 9.66
C TYR A 229 3.36 39.41 10.77
N LEU A 230 3.83 39.28 12.00
CA LEU A 230 3.26 40.00 13.15
C LEU A 230 3.47 41.51 13.08
N GLU A 231 4.58 41.97 12.52
CA GLU A 231 4.93 43.38 12.34
C GLU A 231 4.30 44.01 11.10
N GLY A 232 3.68 43.18 10.24
CA GLY A 232 3.08 43.60 8.96
C GLY A 232 4.11 44.00 7.90
N GLU A 233 5.32 43.45 8.00
CA GLU A 233 6.37 43.66 7.03
C GLU A 233 6.19 42.77 5.78
N GLU A 234 6.78 43.20 4.64
CA GLU A 234 6.73 42.47 3.41
C GLU A 234 7.54 41.16 3.49
N ILE A 235 6.88 40.04 3.18
CA ILE A 235 7.48 38.69 3.11
C ILE A 235 7.88 38.39 1.67
N SER A 236 9.17 38.15 1.45
CA SER A 236 9.68 37.78 0.11
C SER A 236 9.26 36.39 -0.29
N ALA A 237 9.07 36.17 -1.59
CA ALA A 237 8.75 34.85 -2.15
C ALA A 237 9.76 33.77 -1.76
N ASN A 238 11.04 34.09 -1.67
CA ASN A 238 12.08 33.11 -1.28
C ASN A 238 11.97 32.69 0.19
N GLN A 239 11.65 33.62 1.11
CA GLN A 239 11.40 33.28 2.51
C GLN A 239 10.16 32.39 2.64
N LEU A 240 9.08 32.76 1.95
CA LEU A 240 7.85 31.96 1.97
C LEU A 240 8.08 30.56 1.39
N LYS A 241 8.79 30.42 0.26
CA LYS A 241 9.18 29.13 -0.30
C LYS A 241 9.97 28.26 0.67
N ALA A 242 10.93 28.85 1.39
CA ALA A 242 11.74 28.12 2.36
C ALA A 242 10.90 27.62 3.54
N ALA A 243 9.99 28.46 4.06
CA ALA A 243 9.07 28.08 5.13
C ALA A 243 8.08 26.97 4.68
N ILE A 244 7.47 27.11 3.50
CA ILE A 244 6.61 26.07 2.90
C ILE A 244 7.36 24.75 2.80
N ARG A 245 8.58 24.75 2.26
CA ARG A 245 9.40 23.55 2.15
C ARG A 245 9.64 22.93 3.53
N LYS A 246 10.07 23.72 4.51
CA LYS A 246 10.36 23.22 5.86
C LYS A 246 9.14 22.60 6.52
N ALA A 247 7.98 23.25 6.41
CA ALA A 247 6.71 22.74 6.93
C ALA A 247 6.24 21.47 6.21
N THR A 248 6.42 21.40 4.87
CA THR A 248 6.09 20.22 4.06
C THR A 248 6.97 19.03 4.44
N LEU A 249 8.28 19.24 4.60
CA LEU A 249 9.23 18.20 5.02
C LEU A 249 8.93 17.66 6.42
N ALA A 250 8.40 18.50 7.31
CA ALA A 250 7.96 18.11 8.64
C ALA A 250 6.63 17.33 8.65
N VAL A 251 5.94 17.22 7.51
CA VAL A 251 4.58 16.65 7.36
C VAL A 251 3.54 17.41 8.19
N GLU A 252 3.77 18.69 8.39
CA GLU A 252 2.89 19.60 9.14
C GLU A 252 2.17 20.61 8.24
N PHE A 253 2.44 20.56 6.94
CA PHE A 253 1.84 21.39 5.92
C PHE A 253 1.76 20.64 4.58
N PHE A 254 0.71 20.89 3.80
CA PHE A 254 0.47 20.23 2.52
C PHE A 254 0.11 21.27 1.44
N PRO A 255 1.04 21.58 0.51
CA PRO A 255 0.75 22.52 -0.58
C PRO A 255 -0.36 22.00 -1.49
N ILE A 256 -1.30 22.86 -1.88
CA ILE A 256 -2.36 22.53 -2.84
C ILE A 256 -2.12 23.30 -4.14
N LEU A 257 -2.21 22.58 -5.26
CA LEU A 257 -2.13 23.11 -6.62
C LEU A 257 -3.40 22.76 -7.41
N CYS A 258 -3.55 23.35 -8.59
CA CYS A 258 -4.59 23.01 -9.55
C CYS A 258 -3.97 22.71 -10.91
N ALA A 259 -4.53 21.70 -11.61
CA ALA A 259 -4.05 21.29 -12.92
C ALA A 259 -5.16 20.66 -13.78
N ASP A 260 -4.87 20.52 -15.06
CA ASP A 260 -5.56 19.62 -15.96
C ASP A 260 -4.52 18.85 -16.78
N ALA A 261 -4.30 17.59 -16.42
CA ALA A 261 -3.30 16.77 -17.07
C ALA A 261 -3.69 16.40 -18.51
N LEU A 262 -4.97 16.33 -18.84
CA LEU A 262 -5.45 16.02 -20.19
C LEU A 262 -5.07 17.14 -21.15
N ASP A 263 -5.29 18.38 -20.76
CA ASP A 263 -4.96 19.57 -21.55
C ASP A 263 -3.55 20.10 -21.30
N ASN A 264 -2.72 19.40 -20.51
CA ASN A 264 -1.37 19.79 -20.11
C ASN A 264 -1.30 21.14 -19.36
N LYS A 265 -2.37 21.59 -18.75
CA LYS A 265 -2.42 22.81 -17.94
C LYS A 265 -2.01 22.52 -16.52
N GLY A 266 -1.09 23.30 -15.95
CA GLY A 266 -0.64 23.14 -14.57
C GLY A 266 0.41 22.04 -14.31
N THR A 267 0.76 21.20 -15.28
CA THR A 267 1.75 20.13 -15.10
C THR A 267 3.17 20.68 -14.92
N THR A 268 3.53 21.74 -15.66
CA THR A 268 4.84 22.40 -15.48
C THR A 268 4.99 23.05 -14.10
N PRO A 269 4.04 23.85 -13.59
CA PRO A 269 4.07 24.33 -12.20
C PRO A 269 4.09 23.20 -11.15
N LEU A 270 3.41 22.09 -11.40
CA LEU A 270 3.44 20.91 -10.53
C LEU A 270 4.86 20.33 -10.42
N LEU A 271 5.56 20.18 -11.57
CA LEU A 271 6.94 19.71 -11.59
C LEU A 271 7.89 20.68 -10.86
N ASP A 272 7.71 21.98 -11.03
CA ASP A 272 8.49 22.98 -10.32
C ASP A 272 8.24 22.93 -8.80
N ALA A 273 6.98 22.77 -8.38
CA ALA A 273 6.62 22.60 -6.98
C ALA A 273 7.21 21.31 -6.37
N VAL A 274 7.31 20.22 -7.13
CA VAL A 274 8.01 19.00 -6.71
C VAL A 274 9.46 19.29 -6.38
N LEU A 275 10.15 20.09 -7.20
CA LEU A 275 11.54 20.47 -6.94
C LEU A 275 11.67 21.38 -5.73
N ASP A 276 10.76 22.37 -5.60
CA ASP A 276 10.81 23.40 -4.57
C ASP A 276 10.44 22.84 -3.19
N TYR A 277 9.44 21.94 -3.08
CA TYR A 277 8.82 21.60 -1.80
C TYR A 277 8.98 20.15 -1.36
N LEU A 278 9.13 19.18 -2.28
CA LEU A 278 9.33 17.80 -1.88
C LEU A 278 10.79 17.46 -1.58
N PRO A 279 11.04 16.49 -0.69
CA PRO A 279 12.38 16.19 -0.20
C PRO A 279 13.31 15.60 -1.25
N ALA A 280 14.59 15.88 -1.10
CA ALA A 280 15.67 15.07 -1.64
C ALA A 280 15.97 13.91 -0.67
N PRO A 281 16.65 12.85 -1.12
CA PRO A 281 17.08 11.78 -0.22
C PRO A 281 17.94 12.25 0.97
N THR A 282 18.60 13.40 0.85
CA THR A 282 19.39 14.05 1.91
C THR A 282 18.56 14.73 2.99
N ASP A 283 17.32 15.11 2.68
CA ASP A 283 16.42 15.77 3.63
C ASP A 283 15.75 14.77 4.57
N ILE A 284 15.76 13.48 4.22
CA ILE A 284 15.16 12.43 5.03
C ILE A 284 16.13 12.01 6.12
N ALA A 285 15.60 11.90 7.33
CA ALA A 285 16.36 11.41 8.48
C ALA A 285 17.00 10.05 8.18
N HIS A 286 18.09 9.73 8.88
CA HIS A 286 18.80 8.47 8.73
C HIS A 286 17.85 7.28 8.75
N VAL A 287 18.07 6.33 7.83
CA VAL A 287 17.27 5.12 7.80
C VAL A 287 17.59 4.25 9.00
N LYS A 288 16.56 3.94 9.76
CA LYS A 288 16.66 3.06 10.92
C LYS A 288 16.53 1.59 10.51
N GLY A 289 17.24 0.75 11.21
CA GLY A 289 17.16 -0.70 11.08
C GLY A 289 17.71 -1.35 12.34
N VAL A 290 17.75 -2.67 12.33
CA VAL A 290 18.38 -3.45 13.41
C VAL A 290 19.53 -4.29 12.85
N ASP A 291 20.55 -4.53 13.67
CA ASP A 291 21.60 -5.48 13.34
C ASP A 291 21.13 -6.93 13.59
N MET A 292 22.00 -7.89 13.34
CA MET A 292 21.69 -9.32 13.55
C MET A 292 21.48 -9.71 15.02
N ASN A 293 21.65 -8.77 15.96
CA ASN A 293 21.42 -8.94 17.40
C ASN A 293 20.26 -8.08 17.90
N ASP A 294 19.38 -7.63 17.00
CA ASP A 294 18.22 -6.75 17.28
C ASP A 294 18.60 -5.39 17.91
N LYS A 295 19.84 -4.93 17.70
CA LYS A 295 20.27 -3.60 18.14
C LYS A 295 19.98 -2.58 17.06
N GLU A 296 19.38 -1.45 17.44
CA GLU A 296 19.12 -0.34 16.51
C GLU A 296 20.42 0.17 15.86
N VAL A 297 20.37 0.34 14.54
CA VAL A 297 21.42 0.86 13.69
C VAL A 297 20.83 1.90 12.76
N GLU A 298 21.53 3.02 12.60
CA GLU A 298 21.16 4.06 11.63
C GLU A 298 22.13 4.04 10.45
N ARG A 299 21.63 4.31 9.24
CA ARG A 299 22.41 4.51 8.02
C ARG A 299 22.16 5.90 7.46
N LYS A 300 23.26 6.60 7.13
CA LYS A 300 23.20 7.90 6.46
C LYS A 300 23.05 7.69 4.95
N THR A 301 22.33 8.58 4.31
CA THR A 301 22.25 8.59 2.85
C THR A 301 23.53 9.21 2.27
N ASP A 302 24.59 8.39 2.17
CA ASP A 302 25.92 8.76 1.69
C ASP A 302 26.51 7.59 0.89
N ASP A 303 27.19 7.88 -0.23
CA ASP A 303 27.81 6.88 -1.10
C ASP A 303 28.99 6.15 -0.47
N ASN A 304 29.60 6.71 0.61
CA ASN A 304 30.74 6.13 1.33
C ASN A 304 30.34 5.25 2.51
N GLU A 305 29.07 5.24 2.89
CA GLU A 305 28.52 4.35 3.92
C GLU A 305 28.47 2.89 3.43
N PRO A 306 28.39 1.91 4.33
CA PRO A 306 28.12 0.54 3.95
C PRO A 306 26.82 0.42 3.16
N PHE A 307 26.85 -0.40 2.10
CA PHE A 307 25.67 -0.59 1.25
C PHE A 307 24.49 -1.15 2.04
N ALA A 308 23.32 -0.50 1.88
CA ALA A 308 22.04 -1.00 2.34
C ALA A 308 20.92 -0.55 1.38
N ALA A 309 20.07 -1.49 0.98
CA ALA A 309 18.95 -1.28 0.07
C ALA A 309 17.76 -2.12 0.48
N LEU A 310 16.57 -1.68 0.12
CA LEU A 310 15.31 -2.40 0.32
C LEU A 310 14.76 -2.87 -1.03
N ALA A 311 14.54 -4.16 -1.18
CA ALA A 311 13.83 -4.74 -2.32
C ALA A 311 12.33 -4.50 -2.13
N PHE A 312 11.73 -3.62 -2.92
CA PHE A 312 10.33 -3.24 -2.73
C PHE A 312 9.37 -3.84 -3.75
N LYS A 313 9.89 -4.37 -4.86
CA LYS A 313 9.08 -5.05 -5.87
C LYS A 313 9.91 -6.12 -6.58
N VAL A 314 9.34 -7.29 -6.71
CA VAL A 314 9.87 -8.38 -7.54
C VAL A 314 8.87 -8.66 -8.65
N MET A 315 9.33 -8.84 -9.87
CA MET A 315 8.51 -9.26 -11.00
C MET A 315 9.23 -10.31 -11.84
N ASN A 316 8.47 -11.16 -12.49
CA ASN A 316 9.00 -12.14 -13.44
C ASN A 316 8.88 -11.58 -14.86
N ASP A 317 10.03 -11.29 -15.44
CA ASP A 317 10.09 -10.76 -16.80
C ASP A 317 10.38 -11.91 -17.80
N PRO A 318 9.65 -12.00 -18.94
CA PRO A 318 9.82 -13.08 -19.89
C PRO A 318 11.21 -13.17 -20.52
N PHE A 319 11.94 -12.04 -20.59
CA PHE A 319 13.23 -11.95 -21.30
C PHE A 319 14.43 -12.00 -20.37
N VAL A 320 14.33 -11.43 -19.16
CA VAL A 320 15.47 -11.34 -18.24
C VAL A 320 15.29 -12.18 -16.97
N GLY A 321 14.14 -12.81 -16.81
CA GLY A 321 13.80 -13.60 -15.60
C GLY A 321 13.40 -12.71 -14.42
N ASN A 322 13.83 -13.06 -13.20
CA ASN A 322 13.48 -12.28 -12.01
C ASN A 322 14.14 -10.90 -12.06
N LEU A 323 13.31 -9.87 -12.00
CA LEU A 323 13.68 -8.47 -11.93
C LEU A 323 13.29 -7.95 -10.56
N THR A 324 14.26 -7.55 -9.76
CA THR A 324 14.05 -7.04 -8.39
C THR A 324 14.31 -5.55 -8.35
N PHE A 325 13.27 -4.76 -8.11
CA PHE A 325 13.38 -3.33 -7.88
C PHE A 325 13.80 -3.07 -6.44
N PHE A 326 14.79 -2.21 -6.28
CA PHE A 326 15.32 -1.85 -4.97
C PHE A 326 15.66 -0.38 -4.89
N ARG A 327 15.52 0.17 -3.68
CA ARG A 327 15.98 1.51 -3.34
C ARG A 327 17.25 1.40 -2.50
N VAL A 328 18.29 2.12 -2.91
CA VAL A 328 19.54 2.26 -2.15
C VAL A 328 19.38 3.36 -1.11
N TYR A 329 19.54 3.02 0.15
CA TYR A 329 19.50 3.98 1.25
C TYR A 329 20.89 4.48 1.66
N SER A 330 21.91 3.63 1.54
CA SER A 330 23.31 3.98 1.84
C SER A 330 24.27 3.22 0.96
N GLY A 331 25.46 3.79 0.78
CA GLY A 331 26.53 3.18 0.01
C GLY A 331 26.27 3.13 -1.49
N LYS A 332 27.01 2.27 -2.17
CA LYS A 332 26.89 2.04 -3.62
C LYS A 332 26.97 0.55 -3.93
N LEU A 333 26.39 0.16 -5.06
CA LEU A 333 26.40 -1.20 -5.55
C LEU A 333 26.88 -1.23 -7.00
N THR A 334 27.80 -2.17 -7.28
CA THR A 334 28.37 -2.39 -8.61
C THR A 334 27.77 -3.62 -9.26
N SER A 335 27.46 -3.56 -10.56
CA SER A 335 27.02 -4.69 -11.35
C SER A 335 28.02 -5.84 -11.29
N GLY A 336 27.54 -7.07 -11.19
CA GLY A 336 28.37 -8.27 -11.07
C GLY A 336 28.88 -8.58 -9.64
N SER A 337 28.64 -7.69 -8.66
CA SER A 337 29.05 -7.89 -7.27
C SER A 337 28.11 -8.82 -6.50
N TYR A 338 28.45 -9.08 -5.24
CA TYR A 338 27.62 -9.85 -4.31
C TYR A 338 26.97 -8.92 -3.28
N VAL A 339 25.76 -9.28 -2.88
CA VAL A 339 25.03 -8.67 -1.78
C VAL A 339 24.63 -9.73 -0.75
N TYR A 340 24.46 -9.31 0.48
CA TYR A 340 23.94 -10.14 1.56
C TYR A 340 22.48 -9.80 1.80
N ASN A 341 21.58 -10.79 1.63
CA ASN A 341 20.19 -10.70 2.02
C ASN A 341 20.08 -10.97 3.51
N SER A 342 20.05 -9.92 4.32
CA SER A 342 20.04 -10.03 5.79
C SER A 342 18.70 -10.57 6.33
N SER A 343 17.61 -10.40 5.60
CA SER A 343 16.29 -10.94 5.97
C SER A 343 16.27 -12.48 5.93
N LYS A 344 17.10 -13.09 5.06
CA LYS A 344 17.17 -14.56 4.85
C LYS A 344 18.50 -15.18 5.25
N GLY A 345 19.51 -14.38 5.54
CA GLY A 345 20.85 -14.87 5.86
C GLY A 345 21.59 -15.48 4.67
N THR A 346 21.27 -15.06 3.44
CA THR A 346 21.83 -15.64 2.21
C THR A 346 22.65 -14.62 1.42
N LYS A 347 23.66 -15.10 0.70
CA LYS A 347 24.50 -14.29 -0.19
C LYS A 347 24.07 -14.50 -1.64
N GLU A 348 23.74 -13.43 -2.34
CA GLU A 348 23.29 -13.48 -3.72
C GLU A 348 24.19 -12.65 -4.64
N ARG A 349 24.24 -13.02 -5.92
CA ARG A 349 25.00 -12.30 -6.92
C ARG A 349 24.10 -11.40 -7.74
N ILE A 350 24.44 -10.12 -7.84
CA ILE A 350 23.85 -9.18 -8.79
C ILE A 350 24.40 -9.49 -10.18
N GLY A 351 23.53 -9.84 -11.11
CA GLY A 351 23.92 -10.02 -12.51
C GLY A 351 24.14 -8.68 -13.21
N ARG A 352 23.05 -7.99 -13.50
CA ARG A 352 23.02 -6.65 -14.11
C ARG A 352 22.20 -5.71 -13.26
N ILE A 353 22.51 -4.42 -13.34
CA ILE A 353 21.71 -3.34 -12.74
C ILE A 353 21.09 -2.54 -13.89
N LEU A 354 19.79 -2.30 -13.79
CA LEU A 354 19.02 -1.62 -14.81
C LEU A 354 18.40 -0.35 -14.22
N GLN A 355 18.50 0.75 -14.94
CA GLN A 355 17.71 1.96 -14.70
C GLN A 355 16.52 1.95 -15.66
N MET A 356 15.34 2.24 -15.11
CA MET A 356 14.10 2.23 -15.87
C MET A 356 13.79 3.62 -16.41
N HIS A 357 13.51 3.70 -17.71
CA HIS A 357 13.10 4.91 -18.41
C HIS A 357 11.84 4.61 -19.21
N ALA A 358 10.67 4.77 -18.59
CA ALA A 358 9.40 4.28 -19.17
C ALA A 358 9.52 2.79 -19.58
N ASN A 359 9.33 2.45 -20.84
CA ASN A 359 9.47 1.08 -21.36
C ASN A 359 10.92 0.68 -21.71
N GLN A 360 11.87 1.59 -21.57
CA GLN A 360 13.26 1.30 -21.90
C GLN A 360 14.07 0.93 -20.67
N ARG A 361 14.96 -0.04 -20.82
CA ARG A 361 15.87 -0.53 -19.77
C ARG A 361 17.29 -0.16 -20.13
N LYS A 362 17.89 0.74 -19.36
CA LYS A 362 19.28 1.13 -19.53
C LYS A 362 20.15 0.37 -18.53
N GLU A 363 21.10 -0.40 -19.01
CA GLU A 363 22.08 -1.06 -18.15
C GLU A 363 23.06 -0.03 -17.57
N ILE A 364 23.27 -0.08 -16.26
CA ILE A 364 24.19 0.79 -15.53
C ILE A 364 25.22 -0.05 -14.79
N SER A 365 26.43 0.46 -14.65
CA SER A 365 27.53 -0.25 -13.96
C SER A 365 27.47 -0.11 -12.45
N GLU A 366 26.95 1.00 -11.95
CA GLU A 366 26.86 1.33 -10.53
C GLU A 366 25.55 2.03 -10.21
N VAL A 367 25.07 1.85 -8.99
CA VAL A 367 23.92 2.58 -8.41
C VAL A 367 24.34 3.10 -7.03
N TYR A 368 23.87 4.27 -6.66
CA TYR A 368 24.32 5.05 -5.51
C TYR A 368 23.21 5.28 -4.48
N ALA A 369 23.58 5.73 -3.28
CA ALA A 369 22.63 6.11 -2.23
C ALA A 369 21.54 7.07 -2.76
N GLY A 370 20.30 6.90 -2.34
CA GLY A 370 19.15 7.69 -2.78
C GLY A 370 18.56 7.31 -4.14
N GLU A 371 19.16 6.38 -4.88
CA GLU A 371 18.67 5.97 -6.20
C GLU A 371 17.76 4.74 -6.13
N ILE A 372 16.91 4.62 -7.15
CA ILE A 372 16.05 3.47 -7.41
C ILE A 372 16.56 2.77 -8.67
N ALA A 373 16.74 1.46 -8.61
CA ALA A 373 17.16 0.64 -9.74
C ALA A 373 16.53 -0.74 -9.69
N ALA A 374 16.74 -1.53 -10.74
CA ALA A 374 16.32 -2.92 -10.79
C ALA A 374 17.54 -3.85 -10.97
N ALA A 375 17.57 -4.95 -10.25
CA ALA A 375 18.61 -5.98 -10.36
C ALA A 375 18.09 -7.22 -11.08
N VAL A 376 18.92 -7.78 -11.95
CA VAL A 376 18.71 -9.09 -12.56
C VAL A 376 19.63 -10.10 -11.91
N GLY A 377 19.13 -11.29 -11.62
CA GLY A 377 19.94 -12.41 -11.14
C GLY A 377 19.75 -12.77 -9.67
N LEU A 378 18.99 -12.00 -8.91
CA LEU A 378 18.56 -12.37 -7.55
C LEU A 378 17.53 -13.50 -7.63
N LYS A 379 17.80 -14.62 -6.93
CA LYS A 379 16.97 -15.83 -7.01
C LYS A 379 16.02 -15.99 -5.82
N ASP A 380 16.54 -15.65 -4.64
CA ASP A 380 15.84 -15.91 -3.37
C ASP A 380 15.26 -14.64 -2.75
N THR A 381 15.69 -13.48 -3.22
CA THR A 381 15.16 -12.17 -2.77
C THR A 381 13.68 -12.04 -3.07
N MET A 382 12.93 -11.61 -2.06
CA MET A 382 11.49 -11.31 -2.11
C MET A 382 11.24 -9.83 -1.83
N THR A 383 10.02 -9.41 -2.10
CA THR A 383 9.55 -8.07 -1.71
C THR A 383 9.61 -7.90 -0.19
N GLY A 384 10.22 -6.81 0.27
CA GLY A 384 10.46 -6.51 1.69
C GLY A 384 11.82 -6.96 2.23
N ASP A 385 12.61 -7.71 1.44
CA ASP A 385 13.94 -8.14 1.88
C ASP A 385 14.95 -6.98 1.87
N THR A 386 15.85 -6.99 2.83
CA THR A 386 16.98 -6.06 2.90
C THR A 386 18.22 -6.66 2.25
N LEU A 387 18.82 -5.90 1.34
CA LEU A 387 20.10 -6.21 0.68
C LEU A 387 21.17 -5.29 1.24
N CYS A 388 22.27 -5.85 1.77
CA CYS A 388 23.30 -5.04 2.42
C CYS A 388 24.71 -5.59 2.21
N ASP A 389 25.70 -4.88 2.75
CA ASP A 389 27.08 -5.38 2.86
C ASP A 389 27.15 -6.48 3.93
N GLU A 390 27.75 -7.62 3.58
CA GLU A 390 27.94 -8.77 4.47
C GLU A 390 28.75 -8.42 5.74
N LYS A 391 29.67 -7.44 5.65
CA LYS A 391 30.51 -7.01 6.78
C LYS A 391 29.80 -6.09 7.76
N SER A 392 28.72 -5.46 7.33
CA SER A 392 27.94 -4.50 8.11
C SER A 392 26.45 -4.78 7.94
N PRO A 393 25.97 -5.98 8.34
CA PRO A 393 24.61 -6.39 8.09
C PRO A 393 23.62 -5.49 8.86
N VAL A 394 22.53 -5.17 8.20
CA VAL A 394 21.41 -4.43 8.75
C VAL A 394 20.12 -5.01 8.19
N ILE A 395 19.09 -5.10 9.01
CA ILE A 395 17.73 -5.39 8.58
C ILE A 395 16.98 -4.06 8.70
N LEU A 396 16.56 -3.52 7.56
CA LEU A 396 15.70 -2.35 7.51
C LEU A 396 14.31 -2.74 8.01
N GLU A 397 13.52 -1.76 8.42
CA GLU A 397 12.17 -2.00 8.91
C GLU A 397 11.36 -2.87 7.94
N LYS A 398 10.78 -3.95 8.45
CA LYS A 398 10.00 -4.91 7.66
C LYS A 398 8.69 -4.29 7.22
N MET A 399 8.33 -4.54 5.96
CA MET A 399 6.98 -4.23 5.47
C MET A 399 5.98 -5.22 6.07
N THR A 400 4.91 -4.71 6.66
CA THR A 400 3.75 -5.52 7.08
C THR A 400 2.76 -5.59 5.93
N PHE A 401 2.28 -6.79 5.64
CA PHE A 401 1.33 -7.01 4.56
C PHE A 401 -0.02 -7.44 5.13
N PRO A 402 -1.15 -6.91 4.62
CA PRO A 402 -2.46 -7.33 5.09
C PRO A 402 -2.73 -8.79 4.73
N GLU A 403 -3.48 -9.47 5.58
CA GLU A 403 -3.92 -10.83 5.30
C GLU A 403 -4.99 -10.83 4.20
N PRO A 404 -4.98 -11.85 3.32
CA PRO A 404 -6.01 -12.01 2.30
C PRO A 404 -7.41 -12.16 2.93
N VAL A 405 -8.43 -11.64 2.24
CA VAL A 405 -9.82 -11.64 2.73
C VAL A 405 -10.76 -12.48 1.86
N ILE A 406 -10.35 -12.85 0.66
CA ILE A 406 -11.11 -13.69 -0.28
C ILE A 406 -10.29 -14.91 -0.65
N GLU A 407 -10.97 -16.05 -0.78
CA GLU A 407 -10.41 -17.32 -1.21
C GLU A 407 -11.15 -17.84 -2.45
N LEU A 408 -10.42 -18.51 -3.34
CA LEU A 408 -10.93 -19.08 -4.58
C LEU A 408 -10.30 -20.44 -4.83
N ALA A 409 -11.11 -21.47 -5.00
CA ALA A 409 -10.61 -22.77 -5.44
C ALA A 409 -10.30 -22.74 -6.93
N ILE A 410 -9.16 -23.28 -7.32
CA ILE A 410 -8.75 -23.42 -8.72
C ILE A 410 -8.39 -24.88 -9.04
N GLU A 411 -8.78 -25.33 -10.21
CA GLU A 411 -8.53 -26.69 -10.69
C GLU A 411 -7.91 -26.66 -12.08
N PRO A 412 -6.75 -27.30 -12.30
CA PRO A 412 -6.14 -27.36 -13.62
C PRO A 412 -7.00 -28.22 -14.56
N LYS A 413 -7.13 -27.83 -15.83
CA LYS A 413 -7.91 -28.59 -16.82
C LYS A 413 -7.23 -29.88 -17.26
N SER A 414 -5.91 -29.97 -17.13
CA SER A 414 -5.11 -31.12 -17.54
C SER A 414 -3.95 -31.39 -16.57
N LYS A 415 -3.33 -32.58 -16.65
CA LYS A 415 -2.11 -32.88 -15.89
C LYS A 415 -0.92 -31.98 -16.27
N ALA A 416 -0.83 -31.57 -17.52
CA ALA A 416 0.21 -30.63 -17.97
C ALA A 416 -0.01 -29.23 -17.35
N ASP A 417 -1.27 -28.81 -17.22
CA ASP A 417 -1.61 -27.55 -16.56
C ASP A 417 -1.29 -27.59 -15.06
N GLN A 418 -1.37 -28.76 -14.41
CA GLN A 418 -1.07 -28.90 -12.99
C GLN A 418 0.39 -28.55 -12.65
N GLU A 419 1.34 -29.02 -13.46
CA GLU A 419 2.77 -28.70 -13.26
C GLU A 419 3.05 -27.22 -13.54
N LYS A 420 2.49 -26.68 -14.63
CA LYS A 420 2.59 -25.26 -14.98
C LYS A 420 1.95 -24.38 -13.91
N MET A 421 0.79 -24.78 -13.38
CA MET A 421 0.06 -24.06 -12.34
C MET A 421 0.88 -23.95 -11.04
N ALA A 422 1.50 -25.04 -10.59
CA ALA A 422 2.34 -25.01 -9.41
C ALA A 422 3.52 -24.03 -9.56
N LEU A 423 4.17 -24.01 -10.74
CA LEU A 423 5.24 -23.06 -11.04
C LEU A 423 4.73 -21.62 -11.12
N ALA A 424 3.57 -21.40 -11.76
CA ALA A 424 2.96 -20.08 -11.88
C ALA A 424 2.60 -19.51 -10.50
N LEU A 425 1.94 -20.30 -9.65
CA LEU A 425 1.57 -19.91 -8.29
C LEU A 425 2.79 -19.56 -7.43
N GLN A 426 3.87 -20.34 -7.55
CA GLN A 426 5.11 -20.04 -6.84
C GLN A 426 5.73 -18.71 -7.28
N LYS A 427 5.70 -18.40 -8.58
CA LYS A 427 6.24 -17.15 -9.11
C LYS A 427 5.36 -15.96 -8.70
N LEU A 428 4.04 -16.07 -8.85
CA LEU A 428 3.09 -15.03 -8.45
C LEU A 428 3.16 -14.72 -6.95
N ALA A 429 3.28 -15.74 -6.09
CA ALA A 429 3.45 -15.55 -4.65
C ALA A 429 4.79 -14.88 -4.27
N LYS A 430 5.83 -14.97 -5.11
CA LYS A 430 7.06 -14.19 -4.92
C LYS A 430 6.90 -12.72 -5.29
N GLU A 431 6.08 -12.43 -6.29
CA GLU A 431 5.80 -11.07 -6.74
C GLU A 431 4.90 -10.32 -5.76
N ASP A 432 3.85 -11.00 -5.29
CA ASP A 432 2.81 -10.42 -4.46
C ASP A 432 2.70 -11.13 -3.11
N PRO A 433 3.20 -10.53 -2.02
CA PRO A 433 3.12 -11.10 -0.69
C PRO A 433 1.71 -11.12 -0.07
N SER A 434 0.71 -10.42 -0.65
CA SER A 434 -0.70 -10.52 -0.25
C SER A 434 -1.43 -11.69 -0.93
N PHE A 435 -0.79 -12.31 -1.93
CA PHE A 435 -1.28 -13.51 -2.58
C PHE A 435 -0.78 -14.75 -1.87
N ARG A 436 -1.68 -15.67 -1.55
CA ARG A 436 -1.34 -16.97 -1.00
C ARG A 436 -1.92 -18.08 -1.83
N ALA A 437 -1.18 -19.17 -1.95
CA ALA A 437 -1.65 -20.40 -2.57
C ALA A 437 -1.38 -21.56 -1.61
N SER A 438 -2.38 -22.36 -1.35
CA SER A 438 -2.33 -23.54 -0.49
C SER A 438 -3.07 -24.71 -1.13
N THR A 439 -2.76 -25.92 -0.70
CA THR A 439 -3.53 -27.11 -1.08
C THR A 439 -4.35 -27.54 0.11
N ASP A 440 -5.65 -27.62 -0.05
CA ASP A 440 -6.52 -28.21 0.94
C ASP A 440 -6.22 -29.71 1.02
N HIS A 441 -5.76 -30.16 2.16
CA HIS A 441 -5.34 -31.53 2.40
C HIS A 441 -6.50 -32.53 2.40
N GLU A 442 -7.73 -32.07 2.67
CA GLU A 442 -8.92 -32.93 2.70
C GLU A 442 -9.53 -33.10 1.32
N THR A 443 -9.66 -32.02 0.57
CA THR A 443 -10.28 -32.03 -0.76
C THR A 443 -9.26 -32.21 -1.90
N GLY A 444 -7.97 -31.97 -1.63
CA GLY A 444 -6.91 -31.95 -2.64
C GLY A 444 -6.99 -30.77 -3.59
N GLN A 445 -7.88 -29.82 -3.37
CA GLN A 445 -8.04 -28.62 -4.19
C GLN A 445 -6.94 -27.60 -3.92
N THR A 446 -6.54 -26.87 -4.94
CA THR A 446 -5.68 -25.70 -4.77
C THR A 446 -6.54 -24.48 -4.47
N ILE A 447 -6.30 -23.86 -3.32
CA ILE A 447 -6.95 -22.63 -2.89
C ILE A 447 -6.00 -21.47 -3.08
N ILE A 448 -6.45 -20.42 -3.75
CA ILE A 448 -5.75 -19.13 -3.84
C ILE A 448 -6.49 -18.10 -3.01
N ALA A 449 -5.74 -17.24 -2.33
CA ALA A 449 -6.28 -16.20 -1.47
C ALA A 449 -5.69 -14.82 -1.85
N GLY A 450 -6.52 -13.78 -1.79
CA GLY A 450 -6.15 -12.42 -2.20
C GLY A 450 -7.01 -11.34 -1.53
N MET A 451 -6.75 -10.08 -1.92
CA MET A 451 -7.36 -8.91 -1.30
C MET A 451 -8.76 -8.57 -1.81
N GLY A 452 -9.14 -9.08 -2.98
CA GLY A 452 -10.44 -8.82 -3.59
C GLY A 452 -10.70 -9.71 -4.81
N GLU A 453 -11.94 -9.66 -5.34
CA GLU A 453 -12.33 -10.45 -6.52
C GLU A 453 -11.48 -10.07 -7.74
N LEU A 454 -11.29 -8.76 -7.97
CA LEU A 454 -10.49 -8.27 -9.09
C LEU A 454 -9.03 -8.72 -8.97
N HIS A 455 -8.47 -8.72 -7.76
CA HIS A 455 -7.11 -9.20 -7.51
C HIS A 455 -6.95 -10.66 -7.95
N LEU A 456 -7.85 -11.55 -7.52
CA LEU A 456 -7.81 -12.97 -7.88
C LEU A 456 -8.08 -13.19 -9.38
N ASP A 457 -9.01 -12.43 -9.98
CA ASP A 457 -9.29 -12.49 -11.42
C ASP A 457 -8.06 -12.12 -12.25
N VAL A 458 -7.35 -11.06 -11.86
CA VAL A 458 -6.10 -10.65 -12.53
C VAL A 458 -5.05 -11.75 -12.44
N LEU A 459 -4.87 -12.36 -11.27
CA LEU A 459 -3.89 -13.43 -11.08
C LEU A 459 -4.22 -14.69 -11.89
N VAL A 460 -5.50 -15.09 -11.96
CA VAL A 460 -5.97 -16.20 -12.78
C VAL A 460 -5.75 -15.90 -14.27
N ASP A 461 -6.04 -14.70 -14.73
CA ASP A 461 -5.82 -14.31 -16.12
C ASP A 461 -4.32 -14.23 -16.45
N ARG A 462 -3.47 -13.78 -15.51
CA ARG A 462 -2.00 -13.84 -15.65
C ARG A 462 -1.50 -15.28 -15.77
N MET A 463 -2.04 -16.21 -14.97
CA MET A 463 -1.68 -17.63 -15.11
C MET A 463 -1.96 -18.13 -16.51
N ARG A 464 -3.08 -17.73 -17.12
CA ARG A 464 -3.42 -18.12 -18.49
C ARG A 464 -2.52 -17.47 -19.53
N ARG A 465 -2.30 -16.15 -19.46
CA ARG A 465 -1.57 -15.37 -20.50
C ARG A 465 -0.05 -15.52 -20.41
N GLU A 466 0.50 -15.48 -19.20
CA GLU A 466 1.95 -15.46 -18.99
C GLU A 466 2.55 -16.86 -18.82
N PHE A 467 1.76 -17.81 -18.28
CA PHE A 467 2.24 -19.14 -17.95
C PHE A 467 1.56 -20.26 -18.76
N ASP A 468 0.64 -19.91 -19.66
CA ASP A 468 -0.10 -20.88 -20.48
C ASP A 468 -0.75 -21.98 -19.63
N VAL A 469 -1.44 -21.57 -18.54
CA VAL A 469 -2.16 -22.45 -17.60
C VAL A 469 -3.65 -22.32 -17.81
N GLU A 470 -4.32 -23.40 -18.18
CA GLU A 470 -5.77 -23.48 -18.23
C GLU A 470 -6.32 -24.07 -16.93
N CYS A 471 -7.14 -23.29 -16.21
CA CYS A 471 -7.80 -23.73 -14.98
C CYS A 471 -9.27 -23.34 -14.93
N ASN A 472 -10.05 -24.10 -14.16
CA ASN A 472 -11.40 -23.75 -13.76
C ASN A 472 -11.33 -23.03 -12.40
N THR A 473 -12.20 -22.05 -12.21
CA THR A 473 -12.32 -21.31 -10.93
C THR A 473 -13.63 -21.67 -10.25
N GLY A 474 -13.57 -21.88 -8.94
CA GLY A 474 -14.74 -22.04 -8.10
C GLY A 474 -15.45 -20.71 -7.82
N LYS A 475 -16.40 -20.70 -6.90
CA LYS A 475 -17.00 -19.45 -6.41
C LYS A 475 -16.12 -18.84 -5.32
N PRO A 476 -15.95 -17.52 -5.28
CA PRO A 476 -15.24 -16.85 -4.20
C PRO A 476 -15.85 -17.18 -2.84
N GLN A 477 -15.01 -17.37 -1.85
CA GLN A 477 -15.41 -17.61 -0.46
C GLN A 477 -14.75 -16.60 0.46
N VAL A 478 -15.39 -16.35 1.59
CA VAL A 478 -14.85 -15.44 2.60
C VAL A 478 -13.80 -16.15 3.43
N ALA A 479 -12.65 -15.53 3.61
CA ALA A 479 -11.63 -15.98 4.54
C ALA A 479 -12.00 -15.56 5.96
N TYR A 480 -12.79 -16.38 6.62
CA TYR A 480 -13.13 -16.20 8.03
C TYR A 480 -11.91 -16.33 8.93
N ARG A 481 -11.99 -15.82 10.14
CA ARG A 481 -10.99 -15.97 11.20
C ARG A 481 -11.64 -16.45 12.49
N GLU A 482 -10.83 -16.91 13.42
CA GLU A 482 -11.26 -17.22 14.77
C GLU A 482 -10.52 -16.33 15.78
N THR A 483 -11.10 -16.08 16.93
CA THR A 483 -10.43 -15.42 18.06
C THR A 483 -11.00 -15.89 19.38
N LEU A 484 -10.35 -15.53 20.48
CA LEU A 484 -10.81 -15.82 21.83
C LEU A 484 -11.52 -14.59 22.42
N THR A 485 -12.56 -14.82 23.19
CA THR A 485 -13.28 -13.73 23.89
C THR A 485 -13.05 -13.73 25.39
N GLN A 486 -12.51 -14.79 25.96
CA GLN A 486 -12.22 -14.91 27.39
C GLN A 486 -10.84 -15.49 27.63
N THR A 487 -10.23 -15.05 28.74
CA THR A 487 -8.97 -15.62 29.25
C THR A 487 -9.20 -17.00 29.86
N GLY A 488 -8.28 -17.92 29.59
CA GLY A 488 -8.32 -19.26 30.19
C GLY A 488 -6.94 -19.90 30.31
N GLU A 489 -6.74 -20.68 31.36
CA GLU A 489 -5.54 -21.48 31.56
C GLU A 489 -5.81 -22.91 31.09
N CYS A 490 -5.01 -23.39 30.16
CA CYS A 490 -5.20 -24.65 29.46
C CYS A 490 -3.99 -25.56 29.62
N GLU A 491 -4.27 -26.81 29.96
CA GLU A 491 -3.27 -27.87 30.08
C GLU A 491 -3.13 -28.60 28.73
N GLY A 492 -1.92 -28.77 28.27
CA GLY A 492 -1.61 -29.67 27.16
C GLY A 492 -0.61 -30.74 27.63
N LYS A 493 -1.08 -32.00 27.68
CA LYS A 493 -0.25 -33.10 28.13
C LYS A 493 -0.28 -34.24 27.15
N TYR A 494 0.87 -34.51 26.56
CA TYR A 494 1.06 -35.60 25.61
C TYR A 494 2.01 -36.65 26.17
N ILE A 495 1.48 -37.86 26.35
CA ILE A 495 2.23 -39.03 26.84
C ILE A 495 1.97 -40.18 25.87
N LYS A 496 3.01 -40.77 25.30
CA LYS A 496 2.91 -41.98 24.48
C LYS A 496 4.06 -42.93 24.86
N GLN A 497 3.69 -44.14 25.28
CA GLN A 497 4.64 -45.21 25.51
C GLN A 497 4.34 -46.34 24.50
N SER A 498 5.35 -46.66 23.70
CA SER A 498 5.29 -47.76 22.73
C SER A 498 6.59 -48.52 22.77
N GLY A 499 6.72 -49.55 23.61
CA GLY A 499 7.77 -50.58 23.57
C GLY A 499 9.20 -50.16 23.32
N GLY A 500 9.66 -48.96 23.77
CA GLY A 500 10.93 -48.37 23.59
C GLY A 500 11.01 -46.97 24.24
N ARG A 501 11.76 -46.04 23.67
CA ARG A 501 11.83 -44.65 24.14
C ARG A 501 10.44 -44.01 23.99
N GLY A 502 9.86 -43.52 25.10
CA GLY A 502 8.56 -42.87 25.14
C GLY A 502 8.57 -41.45 24.53
N GLN A 503 7.41 -40.84 24.54
CA GLN A 503 7.25 -39.41 24.21
C GLN A 503 6.53 -38.72 25.35
N TYR A 504 7.08 -37.61 25.84
CA TYR A 504 6.51 -36.84 26.93
C TYR A 504 6.64 -35.35 26.66
N GLY A 505 5.49 -34.66 26.69
CA GLY A 505 5.42 -33.20 26.63
C GLY A 505 4.25 -32.70 27.47
N HIS A 506 4.49 -31.72 28.33
CA HIS A 506 3.49 -31.17 29.21
C HIS A 506 3.69 -29.68 29.40
N VAL A 507 2.66 -28.90 29.09
CA VAL A 507 2.67 -27.44 29.15
C VAL A 507 1.37 -26.92 29.75
N TRP A 508 1.45 -25.83 30.48
CA TRP A 508 0.35 -24.98 30.86
C TRP A 508 0.47 -23.63 30.14
N VAL A 509 -0.54 -23.29 29.37
CA VAL A 509 -0.58 -22.06 28.57
C VAL A 509 -1.83 -21.27 28.98
N LYS A 510 -1.62 -20.01 29.31
CA LYS A 510 -2.68 -19.03 29.48
C LYS A 510 -2.96 -18.37 28.13
N PHE A 511 -4.19 -18.49 27.68
CA PHE A 511 -4.66 -17.83 26.44
C PHE A 511 -5.49 -16.62 26.82
N GLU A 512 -5.20 -15.49 26.17
CA GLU A 512 -5.87 -14.21 26.40
C GLU A 512 -6.24 -13.56 25.07
N PRO A 513 -7.40 -12.85 24.98
CA PRO A 513 -7.68 -11.98 23.85
C PRO A 513 -6.61 -10.88 23.74
N ASN A 514 -6.14 -10.62 22.53
CA ASN A 514 -5.09 -9.61 22.26
C ASN A 514 -5.50 -8.68 21.12
N LYS A 515 -6.68 -8.07 21.27
CA LYS A 515 -7.36 -7.31 20.21
C LYS A 515 -6.45 -6.31 19.50
N ASP A 516 -6.43 -6.37 18.16
CA ASP A 516 -5.70 -5.50 17.25
C ASP A 516 -4.16 -5.54 17.41
N LYS A 517 -3.62 -6.55 18.12
CA LYS A 517 -2.18 -6.71 18.34
C LYS A 517 -1.60 -7.99 17.73
N GLY A 518 -2.45 -8.81 17.14
CA GLY A 518 -2.04 -10.07 16.53
C GLY A 518 -1.61 -11.13 17.56
N TYR A 519 -0.69 -12.00 17.13
CA TYR A 519 -0.14 -13.06 17.95
C TYR A 519 0.98 -12.54 18.85
N GLU A 520 0.91 -12.87 20.15
CA GLU A 520 1.96 -12.57 21.13
C GLU A 520 2.27 -13.81 21.94
N PHE A 521 3.55 -14.17 22.05
CA PHE A 521 4.02 -15.24 22.92
C PHE A 521 4.83 -14.67 24.09
N VAL A 522 4.52 -15.10 25.29
CA VAL A 522 5.23 -14.69 26.52
C VAL A 522 5.72 -15.94 27.26
N ASP A 523 6.98 -15.92 27.63
CA ASP A 523 7.63 -16.94 28.46
C ASP A 523 7.66 -16.46 29.93
N GLU A 524 6.90 -17.14 30.80
CA GLU A 524 6.87 -16.92 32.24
C GLU A 524 7.34 -18.17 33.02
N ILE A 525 8.10 -19.07 32.37
CA ILE A 525 8.62 -20.28 33.02
C ILE A 525 9.60 -19.92 34.12
N VAL A 526 9.32 -20.43 35.34
CA VAL A 526 10.18 -20.28 36.51
C VAL A 526 10.72 -21.65 36.92
N GLY A 527 11.96 -21.69 37.37
CA GLY A 527 12.59 -22.90 37.92
C GLY A 527 12.94 -23.98 36.88
N GLY A 528 12.85 -23.71 35.58
CA GLY A 528 13.25 -24.66 34.53
C GLY A 528 12.32 -25.87 34.39
N VAL A 529 11.06 -25.77 34.79
CA VAL A 529 10.06 -26.85 34.67
C VAL A 529 9.82 -27.27 33.21
N VAL A 530 10.05 -26.34 32.28
CA VAL A 530 10.20 -26.60 30.83
C VAL A 530 11.59 -26.18 30.44
N PRO A 531 12.46 -27.07 29.88
CA PRO A 531 13.77 -26.72 29.40
C PRO A 531 13.74 -25.63 28.31
N ARG A 532 14.71 -24.71 28.31
CA ARG A 532 14.76 -23.57 27.39
C ARG A 532 14.71 -23.97 25.92
N GLU A 533 15.29 -25.09 25.55
CA GLU A 533 15.28 -25.65 24.20
C GLU A 533 13.85 -25.96 23.69
N TYR A 534 12.91 -26.28 24.58
CA TYR A 534 11.54 -26.60 24.21
C TYR A 534 10.61 -25.38 24.21
N ILE A 535 10.97 -24.24 24.80
CA ILE A 535 10.14 -23.03 24.84
C ILE A 535 9.86 -22.52 23.43
N SER A 536 10.89 -22.42 22.59
CA SER A 536 10.74 -22.03 21.19
C SER A 536 9.95 -23.04 20.34
N VAL A 537 9.99 -24.31 20.74
CA VAL A 537 9.21 -25.39 20.09
C VAL A 537 7.74 -25.28 20.46
N VAL A 538 7.44 -24.93 21.72
CA VAL A 538 6.06 -24.66 22.17
C VAL A 538 5.47 -23.46 21.41
N ASP A 539 6.22 -22.36 21.29
CA ASP A 539 5.81 -21.20 20.52
C ASP A 539 5.47 -21.58 19.06
N LYS A 540 6.37 -22.26 18.36
CA LYS A 540 6.10 -22.75 16.99
C LYS A 540 4.90 -23.71 16.94
N GLY A 541 4.76 -24.58 17.93
CA GLY A 541 3.63 -25.51 18.03
C GLY A 541 2.30 -24.79 18.22
N LEU A 542 2.26 -23.70 19.00
CA LEU A 542 1.09 -22.84 19.15
C LEU A 542 0.75 -22.10 17.86
N GLN A 543 1.73 -21.50 17.18
CA GLN A 543 1.51 -20.83 15.91
C GLN A 543 0.92 -21.76 14.84
N GLU A 544 1.47 -22.97 14.71
CA GLU A 544 0.93 -23.96 13.79
C GLU A 544 -0.49 -24.43 14.17
N ALA A 545 -0.76 -24.58 15.47
CA ALA A 545 -2.08 -24.96 15.93
C ALA A 545 -3.12 -23.84 15.75
N LEU A 546 -2.73 -22.58 15.97
CA LEU A 546 -3.55 -21.40 15.74
C LEU A 546 -3.92 -21.24 14.24
N ALA A 547 -3.02 -21.61 13.34
CA ALA A 547 -3.33 -21.61 11.91
C ALA A 547 -4.47 -22.55 11.51
N GLY A 548 -4.71 -23.61 12.29
CA GLY A 548 -5.81 -24.56 12.07
C GLY A 548 -7.09 -24.24 12.83
N GLY A 549 -7.12 -23.23 13.70
CA GLY A 549 -8.28 -22.86 14.50
C GLY A 549 -8.76 -23.93 15.47
N VAL A 550 -9.88 -23.67 16.14
CA VAL A 550 -10.48 -24.62 17.11
C VAL A 550 -11.99 -24.80 16.93
N LEU A 551 -12.67 -23.96 16.15
CA LEU A 551 -14.10 -24.01 15.89
C LEU A 551 -14.46 -24.62 14.55
N ALA A 552 -13.94 -24.01 13.48
CA ALA A 552 -14.30 -24.32 12.11
C ALA A 552 -13.08 -24.47 11.18
N GLY A 553 -11.87 -24.51 11.75
CA GLY A 553 -10.64 -24.69 10.98
C GLY A 553 -10.06 -23.41 10.40
N TYR A 554 -10.56 -22.23 10.78
CA TYR A 554 -10.03 -20.96 10.32
C TYR A 554 -8.89 -20.45 11.21
N PRO A 555 -7.87 -19.78 10.63
CA PRO A 555 -6.78 -19.23 11.42
C PRO A 555 -7.26 -18.33 12.57
N MET A 556 -6.67 -18.51 13.73
CA MET A 556 -6.95 -17.66 14.89
C MET A 556 -6.04 -16.43 14.88
N ILE A 557 -6.63 -15.28 15.16
CA ILE A 557 -5.95 -13.99 15.24
C ILE A 557 -6.18 -13.35 16.61
N ASP A 558 -5.34 -12.38 16.97
CA ASP A 558 -5.46 -11.57 18.18
C ASP A 558 -5.44 -12.42 19.46
N VAL A 559 -4.46 -13.31 19.57
CA VAL A 559 -4.30 -14.22 20.71
C VAL A 559 -2.94 -14.02 21.37
N LYS A 560 -2.96 -13.77 22.67
CA LYS A 560 -1.76 -13.80 23.52
C LYS A 560 -1.67 -15.16 24.22
N CYS A 561 -0.50 -15.79 24.08
CA CYS A 561 -0.17 -17.08 24.67
C CYS A 561 0.95 -16.89 25.70
N THR A 562 0.67 -17.12 26.97
CA THR A 562 1.67 -17.09 28.03
C THR A 562 1.95 -18.50 28.50
N LEU A 563 3.16 -18.99 28.26
CA LEU A 563 3.64 -20.26 28.79
C LEU A 563 4.16 -20.04 30.22
N PHE A 564 3.47 -20.56 31.23
CA PHE A 564 3.77 -20.26 32.64
C PHE A 564 4.14 -21.47 33.48
N ASP A 565 3.76 -22.71 33.08
CA ASP A 565 4.10 -23.92 33.78
C ASP A 565 4.18 -25.14 32.84
N GLY A 566 4.69 -26.25 33.33
CA GLY A 566 4.80 -27.50 32.59
C GLY A 566 5.64 -28.52 33.32
N SER A 567 5.98 -29.60 32.64
CA SER A 567 6.95 -30.58 33.15
C SER A 567 7.62 -31.32 32.00
N TYR A 568 8.76 -31.88 32.25
CA TYR A 568 9.50 -32.68 31.29
C TYR A 568 9.94 -34.02 31.92
N HIS A 569 10.36 -34.93 31.07
CA HIS A 569 10.94 -36.23 31.47
C HIS A 569 12.32 -36.35 30.80
N ASP A 570 13.36 -36.61 31.60
CA ASP A 570 14.78 -36.58 31.14
C ASP A 570 15.07 -37.46 29.91
N VAL A 571 14.33 -38.56 29.75
CA VAL A 571 14.56 -39.54 28.67
C VAL A 571 13.53 -39.43 27.54
N ASP A 572 12.26 -39.16 27.88
CA ASP A 572 11.12 -39.27 26.95
C ASP A 572 10.70 -37.90 26.35
N SER A 573 11.18 -36.79 26.88
CA SER A 573 10.88 -35.48 26.30
C SER A 573 11.62 -35.26 25.00
N ASN A 574 10.91 -34.70 24.02
CA ASN A 574 11.42 -34.31 22.72
C ASN A 574 10.59 -33.19 22.10
N GLU A 575 11.11 -32.55 21.08
CA GLU A 575 10.48 -31.43 20.39
C GLU A 575 9.07 -31.75 19.89
N MET A 576 8.86 -32.93 19.28
CA MET A 576 7.56 -33.32 18.74
C MET A 576 6.52 -33.48 19.86
N ALA A 577 6.90 -33.99 21.02
CA ALA A 577 5.99 -34.15 22.15
C ALA A 577 5.53 -32.79 22.71
N PHE A 578 6.44 -31.80 22.82
CA PHE A 578 6.07 -30.45 23.26
C PHE A 578 5.23 -29.71 22.22
N LYS A 579 5.49 -29.91 20.94
CA LYS A 579 4.68 -29.38 19.86
C LYS A 579 3.23 -29.90 19.91
N ILE A 580 3.07 -31.20 20.10
CA ILE A 580 1.77 -31.83 20.24
C ILE A 580 1.09 -31.35 21.54
N ALA A 581 1.80 -31.24 22.67
CA ALA A 581 1.30 -30.72 23.91
C ALA A 581 0.76 -29.27 23.75
N ALA A 582 1.49 -28.41 23.04
CA ALA A 582 1.05 -27.06 22.72
C ALA A 582 -0.28 -27.07 21.94
N SER A 583 -0.42 -27.91 20.92
CA SER A 583 -1.65 -28.08 20.15
C SER A 583 -2.81 -28.61 21.02
N MET A 584 -2.53 -29.50 21.98
CA MET A 584 -3.54 -29.99 22.91
C MET A 584 -4.03 -28.90 23.88
N ALA A 585 -3.12 -28.05 24.38
CA ALA A 585 -3.48 -26.89 25.19
C ALA A 585 -4.43 -25.93 24.43
N LEU A 586 -4.15 -25.64 23.16
CA LEU A 586 -5.03 -24.81 22.35
C LEU A 586 -6.39 -25.47 22.10
N LYS A 587 -6.46 -26.79 21.91
CA LYS A 587 -7.73 -27.50 21.76
C LYS A 587 -8.59 -27.39 23.03
N GLU A 588 -7.96 -27.36 24.21
CA GLU A 588 -8.69 -27.15 25.48
C GLU A 588 -9.23 -25.71 25.58
N ALA A 589 -8.57 -24.72 24.97
CA ALA A 589 -9.06 -23.35 24.93
C ALA A 589 -10.45 -23.22 24.29
N LYS A 590 -10.87 -24.16 23.42
CA LYS A 590 -12.24 -24.24 22.88
C LYS A 590 -13.29 -24.22 23.99
N ASN A 591 -13.05 -24.91 25.10
CA ASN A 591 -13.99 -25.04 26.17
C ASN A 591 -13.90 -23.91 27.22
N LYS A 592 -12.70 -23.32 27.38
CA LYS A 592 -12.42 -22.35 28.45
C LYS A 592 -12.41 -20.90 27.99
N CYS A 593 -12.03 -20.64 26.74
CA CYS A 593 -11.76 -19.28 26.26
C CYS A 593 -12.85 -18.71 25.35
N LYS A 594 -13.96 -19.43 25.16
CA LYS A 594 -15.11 -19.04 24.31
C LYS A 594 -14.65 -18.46 22.94
N PRO A 595 -14.09 -19.28 22.09
CA PRO A 595 -13.72 -18.84 20.76
C PRO A 595 -14.95 -18.45 19.93
N VAL A 596 -14.78 -17.47 19.01
CA VAL A 596 -15.81 -16.99 18.09
C VAL A 596 -15.26 -16.92 16.67
N ILE A 597 -16.17 -17.00 15.69
CA ILE A 597 -15.86 -16.75 14.29
C ILE A 597 -15.89 -15.26 14.01
N LEU A 598 -14.90 -14.78 13.31
CA LEU A 598 -14.81 -13.40 12.81
C LEU A 598 -15.08 -13.37 11.31
N GLU A 599 -15.87 -12.39 10.89
CA GLU A 599 -16.12 -12.08 9.49
C GLU A 599 -15.48 -10.75 9.08
N PRO A 600 -14.94 -10.61 7.85
CA PRO A 600 -14.38 -9.36 7.37
C PRO A 600 -15.51 -8.37 7.07
N ILE A 601 -15.38 -7.16 7.61
CA ILE A 601 -16.27 -6.03 7.38
C ILE A 601 -15.61 -5.07 6.38
N MET A 602 -16.39 -4.71 5.36
CA MET A 602 -15.97 -3.79 4.32
C MET A 602 -16.59 -2.41 4.55
N LYS A 603 -15.80 -1.35 4.43
CA LYS A 603 -16.32 0.01 4.25
C LYS A 603 -16.72 0.14 2.78
N VAL A 604 -17.99 0.35 2.53
CA VAL A 604 -18.59 0.43 1.20
C VAL A 604 -19.09 1.86 0.96
N ASP A 605 -18.65 2.48 -0.12
CA ASP A 605 -19.14 3.77 -0.60
C ASP A 605 -19.82 3.60 -1.94
N VAL A 606 -21.07 3.96 -2.00
CA VAL A 606 -21.90 3.85 -3.21
C VAL A 606 -22.23 5.26 -3.71
N VAL A 607 -21.92 5.55 -4.96
CA VAL A 607 -22.25 6.83 -5.61
C VAL A 607 -23.40 6.62 -6.57
N VAL A 608 -24.48 7.35 -6.34
CA VAL A 608 -25.73 7.26 -7.12
C VAL A 608 -26.43 8.61 -7.20
N PRO A 609 -27.22 8.86 -8.26
CA PRO A 609 -28.16 9.99 -8.27
C PRO A 609 -29.12 9.94 -7.07
N GLU A 610 -29.45 11.10 -6.52
CA GLU A 610 -30.25 11.25 -5.29
C GLU A 610 -31.58 10.47 -5.33
N GLU A 611 -32.18 10.34 -6.51
CA GLU A 611 -33.43 9.57 -6.72
C GLU A 611 -33.34 8.08 -6.32
N PHE A 612 -32.12 7.48 -6.32
CA PHE A 612 -31.90 6.09 -5.96
C PHE A 612 -31.46 5.88 -4.50
N MET A 613 -31.27 6.95 -3.72
CA MET A 613 -30.81 6.88 -2.35
C MET A 613 -31.59 5.87 -1.50
N GLY A 614 -32.92 5.96 -1.52
CA GLY A 614 -33.79 5.08 -0.73
C GLY A 614 -33.63 3.60 -1.10
N THR A 615 -33.53 3.31 -2.39
CA THR A 615 -33.37 1.94 -2.91
C THR A 615 -32.02 1.37 -2.50
N VAL A 616 -30.93 2.14 -2.65
CA VAL A 616 -29.57 1.69 -2.29
C VAL A 616 -29.41 1.53 -0.79
N MET A 617 -29.91 2.47 0.03
CA MET A 617 -29.91 2.35 1.49
C MET A 617 -30.67 1.11 1.97
N GLY A 618 -31.83 0.83 1.34
CA GLY A 618 -32.61 -0.37 1.63
C GLY A 618 -31.85 -1.67 1.28
N ASP A 619 -31.21 -1.71 0.12
CA ASP A 619 -30.40 -2.87 -0.29
C ASP A 619 -29.20 -3.08 0.61
N LEU A 620 -28.41 -2.05 0.91
CA LEU A 620 -27.28 -2.14 1.84
C LEU A 620 -27.71 -2.63 3.23
N THR A 621 -28.85 -2.14 3.73
CA THR A 621 -29.40 -2.59 5.01
C THR A 621 -29.82 -4.06 4.97
N SER A 622 -30.44 -4.51 3.86
CA SER A 622 -30.81 -5.91 3.68
C SER A 622 -29.60 -6.85 3.66
N ARG A 623 -28.42 -6.35 3.29
CA ARG A 623 -27.11 -7.01 3.31
C ARG A 623 -26.40 -6.91 4.66
N ARG A 624 -27.12 -6.71 5.73
CA ARG A 624 -26.59 -6.50 7.09
C ARG A 624 -25.67 -5.26 7.18
N GLY A 625 -25.76 -4.37 6.19
CA GLY A 625 -24.99 -3.14 6.17
C GLY A 625 -25.44 -2.17 7.25
N ARG A 626 -24.46 -1.52 7.89
CA ARG A 626 -24.66 -0.43 8.86
C ARG A 626 -24.32 0.89 8.19
N PRO A 627 -25.33 1.69 7.79
CA PRO A 627 -25.09 2.99 7.19
C PRO A 627 -24.29 3.90 8.14
N LEU A 628 -23.28 4.58 7.60
CA LEU A 628 -22.48 5.57 8.32
C LEU A 628 -22.96 7.00 8.06
N GLY A 629 -23.51 7.25 6.87
CA GLY A 629 -24.00 8.55 6.45
C GLY A 629 -24.14 8.65 4.95
N ASN A 630 -24.51 9.85 4.49
CA ASN A 630 -24.50 10.20 3.09
C ASN A 630 -23.96 11.61 2.90
N GLU A 631 -23.32 11.86 1.76
CA GLU A 631 -22.76 13.15 1.37
C GLU A 631 -23.18 13.49 -0.05
N SER A 632 -23.55 14.76 -0.29
CA SER A 632 -23.85 15.24 -1.63
C SER A 632 -22.56 15.46 -2.43
N ARG A 633 -22.50 14.93 -3.65
CA ARG A 633 -21.41 15.11 -4.60
C ARG A 633 -21.92 15.72 -5.90
N GLY A 634 -22.03 17.01 -5.93
CA GLY A 634 -22.61 17.71 -7.07
C GLY A 634 -24.05 17.27 -7.33
N ARG A 635 -24.30 16.49 -8.39
CA ARG A 635 -25.61 15.94 -8.75
C ARG A 635 -25.87 14.54 -8.20
N ASP A 636 -24.86 13.90 -7.65
CA ASP A 636 -24.91 12.55 -7.11
C ASP A 636 -24.80 12.57 -5.59
N LEU A 637 -25.14 11.46 -4.97
CA LEU A 637 -25.05 11.24 -3.54
C LEU A 637 -24.12 10.06 -3.27
N GLN A 638 -23.16 10.24 -2.36
CA GLN A 638 -22.38 9.14 -1.82
C GLN A 638 -23.05 8.61 -0.57
N ILE A 639 -23.25 7.30 -0.52
CA ILE A 639 -23.77 6.55 0.63
C ILE A 639 -22.65 5.68 1.16
N SER A 640 -22.28 5.88 2.42
CA SER A 640 -21.24 5.08 3.11
C SER A 640 -21.89 4.09 4.08
N ALA A 641 -21.40 2.84 4.10
CA ALA A 641 -21.87 1.80 5.00
C ALA A 641 -20.76 0.81 5.34
N MET A 642 -20.87 0.17 6.52
CA MET A 642 -20.09 -1.01 6.88
C MET A 642 -20.90 -2.27 6.55
N VAL A 643 -20.38 -3.14 5.69
CA VAL A 643 -21.09 -4.33 5.19
C VAL A 643 -20.19 -5.55 5.27
N PRO A 644 -20.68 -6.71 5.75
CA PRO A 644 -19.91 -7.95 5.72
C PRO A 644 -19.58 -8.36 4.28
N LEU A 645 -18.35 -8.78 4.02
CA LEU A 645 -17.88 -9.16 2.68
C LEU A 645 -18.75 -10.25 2.04
N ALA A 646 -19.23 -11.22 2.84
CA ALA A 646 -20.10 -12.30 2.37
C ALA A 646 -21.35 -11.80 1.64
N GLU A 647 -21.86 -10.62 2.02
CA GLU A 647 -23.07 -10.02 1.46
C GLU A 647 -22.79 -9.16 0.20
N MET A 648 -21.53 -8.92 -0.11
CA MET A 648 -21.11 -8.05 -1.20
C MET A 648 -20.86 -8.77 -2.53
N PHE A 649 -20.77 -10.10 -2.52
CA PHE A 649 -20.60 -10.87 -3.77
C PHE A 649 -21.73 -10.59 -4.76
N GLY A 650 -21.35 -10.23 -6.00
CA GLY A 650 -22.29 -9.88 -7.05
C GLY A 650 -23.03 -8.56 -6.87
N TYR A 651 -22.65 -7.72 -5.88
CA TYR A 651 -23.33 -6.46 -5.57
C TYR A 651 -23.39 -5.49 -6.76
N MET A 652 -22.33 -5.39 -7.57
CA MET A 652 -22.30 -4.51 -8.76
C MET A 652 -23.47 -4.77 -9.70
N THR A 653 -23.82 -6.03 -9.94
CA THR A 653 -24.95 -6.40 -10.82
C THR A 653 -26.28 -5.91 -10.25
N VAL A 654 -26.47 -6.09 -8.95
CA VAL A 654 -27.69 -5.65 -8.25
C VAL A 654 -27.76 -4.12 -8.22
N LEU A 655 -26.67 -3.44 -7.91
CA LEU A 655 -26.57 -1.99 -7.89
C LEU A 655 -26.93 -1.40 -9.27
N ARG A 656 -26.32 -1.89 -10.34
CA ARG A 656 -26.62 -1.45 -11.72
C ARG A 656 -28.08 -1.66 -12.10
N SER A 657 -28.64 -2.81 -11.72
CA SER A 657 -30.07 -3.09 -11.95
C SER A 657 -30.95 -2.08 -11.21
N ASN A 658 -30.66 -1.79 -9.95
CA ASN A 658 -31.44 -0.90 -9.10
C ASN A 658 -31.29 0.59 -9.45
N THR A 659 -30.21 0.96 -10.15
CA THR A 659 -29.85 2.36 -10.47
C THR A 659 -29.84 2.64 -11.98
N GLN A 660 -30.43 1.75 -12.80
CA GLN A 660 -30.45 1.88 -14.26
C GLN A 660 -29.03 2.04 -14.88
N GLY A 661 -28.04 1.37 -14.30
CA GLY A 661 -26.65 1.42 -14.74
C GLY A 661 -25.85 2.63 -14.25
N ARG A 662 -26.46 3.56 -13.49
CA ARG A 662 -25.82 4.82 -13.07
C ARG A 662 -25.08 4.72 -11.72
N GLY A 663 -25.29 3.63 -10.97
CA GLY A 663 -24.62 3.42 -9.68
C GLY A 663 -23.23 2.85 -9.83
N THR A 664 -22.28 3.38 -9.05
CA THR A 664 -20.95 2.83 -8.87
C THR A 664 -20.67 2.60 -7.39
N TYR A 665 -19.77 1.70 -7.06
CA TYR A 665 -19.36 1.52 -5.67
C TYR A 665 -17.89 1.19 -5.57
N VAL A 666 -17.33 1.47 -4.41
CA VAL A 666 -16.01 1.07 -3.96
C VAL A 666 -16.17 0.41 -2.60
N MET A 667 -15.44 -0.66 -2.34
CA MET A 667 -15.38 -1.26 -1.03
C MET A 667 -13.92 -1.50 -0.61
N VAL A 668 -13.65 -1.30 0.68
CA VAL A 668 -12.32 -1.43 1.28
C VAL A 668 -12.46 -2.29 2.53
N PHE A 669 -11.54 -3.23 2.73
CA PHE A 669 -11.47 -3.95 4.01
C PHE A 669 -11.21 -2.96 5.14
N ASP A 670 -12.02 -3.02 6.20
CA ASP A 670 -11.89 -2.17 7.38
C ASP A 670 -11.37 -2.95 8.58
N HIS A 671 -12.10 -3.96 9.03
CA HIS A 671 -11.72 -4.78 10.18
C HIS A 671 -12.42 -6.15 10.18
N TYR A 672 -12.01 -7.01 11.08
CA TYR A 672 -12.75 -8.22 11.41
C TYR A 672 -13.70 -7.97 12.60
N GLU A 673 -14.94 -8.50 12.52
CA GLU A 673 -15.95 -8.41 13.57
C GLU A 673 -16.56 -9.79 13.85
N GLU A 674 -17.04 -10.00 15.08
CA GLU A 674 -17.71 -11.26 15.46
C GLU A 674 -18.93 -11.50 14.59
N ALA A 675 -18.97 -12.65 13.92
CA ALA A 675 -20.11 -13.06 13.11
C ALA A 675 -21.33 -13.34 14.01
N PRO A 676 -22.54 -12.93 13.58
CA PRO A 676 -23.78 -13.28 14.31
C PRO A 676 -23.88 -14.78 14.54
N LYS A 677 -24.44 -15.17 15.69
CA LYS A 677 -24.52 -16.58 16.10
C LYS A 677 -25.13 -17.50 15.04
N SER A 678 -26.16 -17.05 14.33
CA SER A 678 -26.78 -17.82 13.24
C SER A 678 -25.82 -18.13 12.10
N ILE A 679 -24.99 -17.13 11.71
CA ILE A 679 -23.97 -17.26 10.66
C ILE A 679 -22.82 -18.14 11.16
N SER A 680 -22.34 -17.88 12.38
CA SER A 680 -21.28 -18.70 13.02
C SER A 680 -21.66 -20.18 13.10
N ASP A 681 -22.88 -20.48 13.55
CA ASP A 681 -23.39 -21.85 13.65
C ASP A 681 -23.48 -22.55 12.27
N GLU A 682 -23.86 -21.80 11.22
CA GLU A 682 -23.90 -22.30 9.83
C GLU A 682 -22.51 -22.62 9.31
N ILE A 683 -21.55 -21.72 9.53
CA ILE A 683 -20.15 -21.88 9.13
C ILE A 683 -19.53 -23.10 9.83
N ILE A 684 -19.70 -23.21 11.15
CA ILE A 684 -19.19 -24.34 11.95
C ILE A 684 -19.79 -25.66 11.45
N LYS A 685 -21.10 -25.67 11.19
CA LYS A 685 -21.79 -26.87 10.70
C LYS A 685 -21.29 -27.28 9.30
N LYS A 686 -21.10 -26.32 8.40
CA LYS A 686 -20.59 -26.57 7.04
C LYS A 686 -19.21 -27.22 7.08
N ASN A 687 -18.31 -26.71 7.93
CA ASN A 687 -16.94 -27.19 8.04
C ASN A 687 -16.79 -28.44 8.93
N SER A 688 -17.78 -28.75 9.79
CA SER A 688 -17.78 -30.02 10.58
C SER A 688 -18.29 -31.22 9.80
N VAL A 689 -18.88 -31.05 8.63
CA VAL A 689 -19.41 -32.12 7.75
C VAL A 689 -18.43 -32.43 6.60
N ALA A 690 -17.43 -31.56 6.37
CA ALA A 690 -16.33 -31.84 5.46
C ALA A 690 -15.17 -32.46 6.25
#